data_35ffa36eb985c00c349c77c3081fedb1
#
_entry.id   35ffa36eb985c00c349c77c3081fedb1
#
_cell.length_a   1.000
_cell.length_b   1.000
_cell.length_c   1.000
_cell.angle_alpha   90.00
_cell.angle_beta   90.00
_cell.angle_gamma   90.00
#
_symmetry.space_group_name_H-M   'P 1'
#
loop_
_entity.id
_entity.type
_entity.pdbx_description
1 polymer ?
#
loop_
_entity_poly.entity_id
_entity_poly.type
_entity_poly.pdbx_seq_one_letter_code
_entity_poly.pdbx_strand_id
1 'polypeptide(L)'
;MSTADFPGVRWRGHWVAPDVPEFVIDPTSVGSDLPPAEFSRAQFRRVFDAEAVPPRVPLRLSADSRYVLSVNGVEVGRGPIRSQPRRLRYDEYDIAAYLRPGPNVLAVLVTYYEHANSFWQPAASSGVMGRDAQLVVEARVGDEWLVTDGRWRVLRSRAWRAPGAGQSLDAVPVELLDARELDPAWVETEFDDSSWVAATVLKASHDGALGESRPPVDPYGAMLPRDIGMLGGTRVVAPSMTLQSAPAVPDLPDHPAERLVRQLREAGDKRTVQLPLTVARDQDAVTLVTVNFGRIVAGHVELEVDAPSGVRLDMFYQESAGYDAVAGPVDSAPRSSASYITRGFADHYKAVDINGLRQIFLMIPPGGGEVTVRDITVSEYHYPFIGEAAFTSSDPELNRLYQAGIRTTKMNSFDAFTDCPTREQRAWVGDGVVHQMVHLVANEDWRLARNYVTLGASPRPDGMLPMTVAGEIEYRGGYTIPDWALHWIHGVWNQFRHDGDRSATLRLLPVVERVLRWYEPYIDDRGTLSDLPEWNLIDWSSVFSSGRSSLITGLWARGLAEYAEMADWLGNTASAAWARGLWDQARHGYEDFWDRDRGSYVDHIVAGERQPAMSQAAGADRVGTGPPRSLGRHRRRHH
;
A
#
# COMPACT_ATOMS: atom_id res chain seq x y z
N MET A 1 15.49 -4.14 15.35
CA MET A 1 16.87 -3.60 15.43
C MET A 1 16.85 -2.50 16.48
N SER A 2 17.97 -2.26 17.16
CA SER A 2 18.01 -1.30 18.27
C SER A 2 18.30 0.10 17.71
N THR A 3 17.57 1.12 18.14
CA THR A 3 17.87 2.55 17.91
C THR A 3 19.26 2.98 18.43
N ALA A 4 20.03 2.04 18.95
CA ALA A 4 21.39 2.26 19.44
C ALA A 4 22.40 2.62 18.35
N ASP A 5 22.19 2.19 17.09
CA ASP A 5 23.11 2.45 15.98
C ASP A 5 23.00 3.88 15.44
N PHE A 6 21.81 4.45 15.54
CA PHE A 6 21.49 5.79 15.06
C PHE A 6 20.88 6.64 16.18
N PRO A 7 21.72 7.13 17.10
CA PRO A 7 21.21 7.88 18.25
C PRO A 7 20.61 9.23 17.83
N GLY A 8 19.39 9.48 18.24
CA GLY A 8 18.67 10.73 18.03
C GLY A 8 17.96 10.83 16.70
N VAL A 9 17.20 11.93 16.56
CA VAL A 9 16.34 12.20 15.39
C VAL A 9 17.09 12.86 14.23
N ARG A 10 18.28 13.37 14.48
CA ARG A 10 19.08 14.07 13.46
C ARG A 10 19.85 13.09 12.62
N TRP A 11 19.86 13.36 11.30
CA TRP A 11 20.64 12.64 10.31
C TRP A 11 21.95 13.40 9.98
N ARG A 12 22.95 12.66 9.52
CA ARG A 12 24.19 13.21 8.94
C ARG A 12 24.05 13.42 7.45
N GLY A 13 23.29 12.53 6.78
CA GLY A 13 23.01 12.59 5.35
C GLY A 13 22.04 13.71 5.02
N HIS A 14 22.23 14.31 3.87
CA HIS A 14 21.32 15.28 3.28
C HIS A 14 20.33 14.57 2.36
N TRP A 15 19.15 15.14 2.20
CA TRP A 15 18.33 14.78 1.06
C TRP A 15 19.04 15.18 -0.22
N VAL A 16 19.16 14.25 -1.16
CA VAL A 16 19.73 14.45 -2.48
C VAL A 16 18.72 14.08 -3.55
N ALA A 17 18.84 14.73 -4.72
CA ALA A 17 17.98 14.48 -5.88
C ALA A 17 18.85 14.44 -7.15
N PRO A 18 18.30 14.04 -8.31
CA PRO A 18 18.87 14.40 -9.61
C PRO A 18 19.06 15.92 -9.74
N ASP A 19 19.41 16.39 -10.91
CA ASP A 19 19.50 17.82 -11.17
C ASP A 19 18.21 18.55 -10.76
N VAL A 20 18.36 19.60 -9.97
CA VAL A 20 17.27 20.48 -9.58
C VAL A 20 17.34 21.71 -10.47
N PRO A 21 16.23 22.14 -11.07
CA PRO A 21 16.20 23.39 -11.85
C PRO A 21 16.76 24.55 -11.02
N GLU A 22 17.60 25.40 -11.61
CA GLU A 22 18.05 26.62 -10.94
C GLU A 22 16.82 27.43 -10.50
N PHE A 23 16.71 27.59 -9.21
CA PHE A 23 15.61 28.31 -8.59
C PHE A 23 15.99 29.77 -8.42
N VAL A 24 15.42 30.63 -9.24
CA VAL A 24 15.49 32.08 -9.03
C VAL A 24 14.35 32.47 -8.10
N ILE A 25 14.67 32.82 -6.85
CA ILE A 25 13.68 33.43 -5.95
C ILE A 25 13.38 34.81 -6.48
N ASP A 26 12.22 35.00 -7.09
CA ASP A 26 11.66 36.32 -7.29
C ASP A 26 10.98 36.75 -5.97
N PRO A 27 11.57 37.68 -5.22
CA PRO A 27 10.99 38.13 -3.94
C PRO A 27 9.67 38.87 -4.11
N THR A 28 9.23 39.16 -5.34
CA THR A 28 7.99 39.85 -5.66
C THR A 28 6.85 38.89 -6.05
N SER A 29 7.15 37.62 -6.31
CA SER A 29 6.14 36.62 -6.65
C SER A 29 5.74 35.79 -5.41
N VAL A 30 4.45 35.76 -5.10
CA VAL A 30 3.84 34.93 -4.04
C VAL A 30 3.52 33.52 -4.58
N GLY A 31 4.22 33.06 -5.58
CA GLY A 31 4.06 31.73 -6.18
C GLY A 31 5.40 31.19 -6.63
N SER A 32 5.60 29.88 -6.55
CA SER A 32 6.79 29.26 -7.12
C SER A 32 6.58 29.07 -8.62
N ASP A 33 7.44 29.68 -9.45
CA ASP A 33 7.54 29.40 -10.88
C ASP A 33 8.25 28.06 -11.15
N LEU A 34 8.26 27.15 -10.18
CA LEU A 34 8.81 25.80 -10.36
C LEU A 34 7.94 25.03 -11.35
N PRO A 35 8.55 24.31 -12.29
CA PRO A 35 7.79 23.43 -13.18
C PRO A 35 7.00 22.43 -12.35
N PRO A 36 5.86 21.94 -12.85
CA PRO A 36 5.10 20.89 -12.18
C PRO A 36 6.01 19.70 -11.88
N ALA A 37 5.75 19.02 -10.77
CA ALA A 37 6.41 17.76 -10.47
C ALA A 37 5.98 16.73 -11.53
N GLU A 38 6.89 15.82 -11.90
CA GLU A 38 6.64 14.78 -12.88
C GLU A 38 7.05 13.42 -12.34
N PHE A 39 6.35 12.37 -12.77
CA PHE A 39 6.77 11.00 -12.50
C PHE A 39 8.21 10.80 -12.93
N SER A 40 9.02 10.23 -12.05
CA SER A 40 10.41 9.94 -12.36
C SER A 40 10.92 8.69 -11.66
N ARG A 41 11.88 8.00 -12.30
CA ARG A 41 12.74 7.02 -11.64
C ARG A 41 14.18 7.48 -11.76
N ALA A 42 14.89 7.49 -10.64
CA ALA A 42 16.28 7.90 -10.57
C ALA A 42 17.15 6.80 -9.97
N GLN A 43 18.27 6.56 -10.60
CA GLN A 43 19.27 5.59 -10.20
C GLN A 43 20.40 6.33 -9.45
N PHE A 44 20.57 6.03 -8.16
CA PHE A 44 21.60 6.62 -7.32
C PHE A 44 22.68 5.59 -7.05
N ARG A 45 23.95 6.00 -7.14
CA ARG A 45 25.11 5.14 -6.88
C ARG A 45 26.10 5.81 -5.95
N ARG A 46 26.71 5.00 -5.09
CA ARG A 46 27.84 5.40 -4.27
C ARG A 46 28.85 4.27 -4.18
N VAL A 47 29.98 4.41 -4.86
CA VAL A 47 31.13 3.51 -4.70
C VAL A 47 31.94 3.95 -3.49
N PHE A 48 32.39 2.99 -2.70
CA PHE A 48 33.23 3.23 -1.52
C PHE A 48 34.13 2.02 -1.25
N ASP A 49 35.24 2.24 -0.61
CA ASP A 49 36.15 1.17 -0.20
C ASP A 49 35.92 0.78 1.26
N ALA A 50 35.99 -0.51 1.54
CA ALA A 50 35.99 -1.05 2.89
C ALA A 50 37.32 -1.82 3.11
N GLU A 51 38.23 -1.32 3.98
CA GLU A 51 39.49 -2.02 4.28
C GLU A 51 39.20 -3.43 4.86
N ALA A 52 38.20 -3.53 5.72
CA ALA A 52 37.68 -4.77 6.28
C ALA A 52 36.19 -4.64 6.48
N VAL A 53 35.49 -5.76 6.40
CA VAL A 53 34.03 -5.79 6.66
C VAL A 53 33.79 -6.01 8.15
N PRO A 54 33.23 -5.03 8.86
CA PRO A 54 32.82 -5.24 10.26
C PRO A 54 31.75 -6.34 10.36
N PRO A 55 31.62 -7.00 11.52
CA PRO A 55 30.59 -8.03 11.71
C PRO A 55 29.16 -7.47 11.60
N ARG A 56 29.01 -6.15 11.68
CA ARG A 56 27.76 -5.42 11.51
C ARG A 56 28.01 -4.07 10.85
N VAL A 57 27.19 -3.77 9.83
CA VAL A 57 27.22 -2.50 9.12
C VAL A 57 25.79 -1.96 9.04
N PRO A 58 25.37 -1.18 10.06
CA PRO A 58 24.03 -0.61 10.08
C PRO A 58 23.89 0.47 9.01
N LEU A 59 22.77 0.41 8.29
CA LEU A 59 22.35 1.38 7.29
C LEU A 59 20.92 1.77 7.57
N ARG A 60 20.61 3.08 7.48
CA ARG A 60 19.22 3.56 7.41
C ARG A 60 19.00 4.43 6.19
N LEU A 61 17.83 4.32 5.59
CA LEU A 61 17.48 5.12 4.43
C LEU A 61 15.97 5.38 4.34
N SER A 62 15.66 6.45 3.62
CA SER A 62 14.31 6.75 3.16
C SER A 62 14.35 7.43 1.79
N ALA A 63 13.23 7.44 1.10
CA ALA A 63 13.08 8.10 -0.20
C ALA A 63 11.69 8.74 -0.34
N ASP A 64 11.60 9.68 -1.22
CA ASP A 64 10.34 10.19 -1.73
C ASP A 64 10.24 9.80 -3.21
N SER A 65 9.41 8.83 -3.59
CA SER A 65 8.36 8.16 -2.82
C SER A 65 8.79 6.79 -2.30
N ARG A 66 9.33 5.93 -3.15
CA ARG A 66 9.74 4.55 -2.82
C ARG A 66 11.11 4.22 -3.42
N TYR A 67 11.79 3.24 -2.82
CA TYR A 67 13.10 2.80 -3.28
C TYR A 67 13.24 1.29 -3.39
N VAL A 68 14.21 0.87 -4.21
CA VAL A 68 14.82 -0.46 -4.21
C VAL A 68 16.30 -0.29 -3.89
N LEU A 69 16.78 -0.91 -2.81
CA LEU A 69 18.18 -0.87 -2.39
C LEU A 69 18.90 -2.13 -2.87
N SER A 70 20.04 -1.94 -3.53
CA SER A 70 20.97 -3.01 -3.88
C SER A 70 22.37 -2.71 -3.33
N VAL A 71 23.09 -3.76 -2.97
CA VAL A 71 24.49 -3.70 -2.53
C VAL A 71 25.26 -4.73 -3.35
N ASN A 72 26.28 -4.28 -4.10
CA ASN A 72 27.13 -5.14 -4.94
C ASN A 72 26.30 -6.09 -5.84
N GLY A 73 25.29 -5.56 -6.54
CA GLY A 73 24.42 -6.32 -7.44
C GLY A 73 23.27 -7.06 -6.77
N VAL A 74 23.28 -7.20 -5.44
CA VAL A 74 22.24 -7.96 -4.71
C VAL A 74 21.17 -7.03 -4.16
N GLU A 75 19.89 -7.29 -4.50
CA GLU A 75 18.75 -6.58 -3.90
C GLU A 75 18.67 -6.89 -2.40
N VAL A 76 18.74 -5.86 -1.56
CA VAL A 76 18.71 -5.96 -0.09
C VAL A 76 17.30 -5.73 0.45
N GLY A 77 16.57 -4.81 -0.15
CA GLY A 77 15.20 -4.51 0.29
C GLY A 77 14.55 -3.35 -0.44
N ARG A 78 13.29 -3.14 -0.10
CA ARG A 78 12.40 -2.13 -0.71
C ARG A 78 11.65 -1.36 0.37
N GLY A 79 11.39 -0.10 0.10
CA GLY A 79 10.69 0.80 1.00
C GLY A 79 10.58 2.22 0.47
N PRO A 80 10.33 3.21 1.33
CA PRO A 80 9.87 3.01 2.68
C PRO A 80 8.47 2.41 2.71
N ILE A 81 8.02 1.96 3.89
CA ILE A 81 6.64 1.51 4.04
C ILE A 81 5.67 2.67 3.88
N ARG A 82 4.43 2.33 3.55
CA ARG A 82 3.30 3.25 3.47
C ARG A 82 3.17 4.08 4.75
N SER A 83 3.06 5.40 4.62
CA SER A 83 3.03 6.31 5.74
C SER A 83 2.36 7.64 5.39
N GLN A 84 2.04 8.42 6.40
CA GLN A 84 1.61 9.80 6.21
C GLN A 84 2.80 10.69 5.86
N PRO A 85 2.64 11.73 5.02
CA PRO A 85 3.75 12.57 4.56
C PRO A 85 4.58 13.18 5.70
N ARG A 86 3.91 13.64 6.77
CA ARG A 86 4.58 14.21 7.96
C ARG A 86 5.07 13.17 8.97
N ARG A 87 4.89 11.89 8.69
CA ARG A 87 5.33 10.73 9.49
C ARG A 87 6.05 9.75 8.59
N LEU A 88 6.84 10.27 7.64
CA LEU A 88 7.58 9.45 6.71
C LEU A 88 8.41 8.42 7.47
N ARG A 89 8.43 7.20 6.97
CA ARG A 89 9.19 6.10 7.58
C ARG A 89 10.56 5.98 6.94
N TYR A 90 11.51 5.47 7.69
CA TYR A 90 12.79 5.00 7.19
C TYR A 90 12.99 3.53 7.55
N ASP A 91 13.80 2.85 6.77
CA ASP A 91 14.12 1.45 6.97
C ASP A 91 15.55 1.31 7.48
N GLU A 92 15.78 0.29 8.32
CA GLU A 92 17.09 -0.07 8.84
C GLU A 92 17.50 -1.45 8.33
N TYR A 93 18.73 -1.57 7.86
CA TYR A 93 19.33 -2.80 7.38
C TYR A 93 20.69 -3.03 8.04
N ASP A 94 21.09 -4.29 8.16
CA ASP A 94 22.49 -4.66 8.36
C ASP A 94 23.02 -5.17 7.01
N ILE A 95 23.91 -4.40 6.41
CA ILE A 95 24.43 -4.71 5.08
C ILE A 95 25.78 -5.45 5.11
N ALA A 96 26.27 -5.85 6.28
CA ALA A 96 27.58 -6.53 6.41
C ALA A 96 27.72 -7.76 5.52
N ALA A 97 26.66 -8.58 5.42
CA ALA A 97 26.67 -9.81 4.63
C ALA A 97 26.82 -9.58 3.11
N TYR A 98 26.59 -8.38 2.63
CA TYR A 98 26.65 -8.00 1.22
C TYR A 98 27.97 -7.30 0.86
N LEU A 99 28.78 -6.92 1.86
CA LEU A 99 30.05 -6.22 1.64
C LEU A 99 31.21 -7.19 1.49
N ARG A 100 32.27 -6.68 0.85
CA ARG A 100 33.57 -7.34 0.69
C ARG A 100 34.72 -6.37 0.99
N PRO A 101 35.89 -6.84 1.37
CA PRO A 101 37.07 -5.99 1.41
C PRO A 101 37.38 -5.39 0.03
N GLY A 102 37.78 -4.12 -0.01
CA GLY A 102 38.01 -3.35 -1.24
C GLY A 102 36.76 -2.61 -1.69
N PRO A 103 36.55 -2.40 -3.01
CA PRO A 103 35.48 -1.59 -3.55
C PRO A 103 34.11 -2.27 -3.40
N ASN A 104 33.14 -1.47 -2.96
CA ASN A 104 31.73 -1.82 -2.81
C ASN A 104 30.85 -0.71 -3.41
N VAL A 105 29.60 -1.04 -3.75
CA VAL A 105 28.63 -0.07 -4.25
C VAL A 105 27.30 -0.20 -3.50
N LEU A 106 26.78 0.95 -3.08
CA LEU A 106 25.36 1.12 -2.79
C LEU A 106 24.67 1.65 -4.04
N ALA A 107 23.64 0.96 -4.50
CA ALA A 107 22.83 1.34 -5.65
C ALA A 107 21.36 1.41 -5.22
N VAL A 108 20.70 2.54 -5.48
CA VAL A 108 19.31 2.77 -5.06
C VAL A 108 18.51 3.30 -6.23
N LEU A 109 17.48 2.53 -6.65
CA LEU A 109 16.47 3.01 -7.57
C LEU A 109 15.38 3.71 -6.76
N VAL A 110 15.14 4.99 -7.02
CA VAL A 110 14.07 5.75 -6.40
C VAL A 110 12.97 6.02 -7.42
N THR A 111 11.73 5.71 -7.05
CA THR A 111 10.52 6.05 -7.82
C THR A 111 9.83 7.23 -7.14
N TYR A 112 9.58 8.29 -7.88
CA TYR A 112 8.71 9.40 -7.49
C TYR A 112 7.40 9.31 -8.29
N TYR A 113 6.28 9.24 -7.59
CA TYR A 113 4.97 8.98 -8.24
C TYR A 113 4.25 10.23 -8.74
N GLU A 114 4.75 11.43 -8.44
CA GLU A 114 4.14 12.71 -8.83
C GLU A 114 2.83 13.02 -8.09
N HIS A 115 1.88 12.09 -8.14
CA HIS A 115 0.55 12.24 -7.54
C HIS A 115 0.28 11.16 -6.50
N ALA A 116 -0.69 11.41 -5.62
CA ALA A 116 -1.12 10.44 -4.63
C ALA A 116 -1.68 9.19 -5.31
N ASN A 117 -1.33 8.04 -4.75
CA ASN A 117 -1.83 6.73 -5.17
C ASN A 117 -2.05 5.82 -3.94
N SER A 118 -2.29 4.54 -4.15
CA SER A 118 -2.56 3.60 -3.06
C SER A 118 -1.40 3.40 -2.09
N PHE A 119 -0.18 3.71 -2.50
CA PHE A 119 1.03 3.46 -1.72
C PHE A 119 1.61 4.71 -1.08
N TRP A 120 1.30 5.87 -1.64
CA TRP A 120 2.00 7.09 -1.30
C TRP A 120 1.12 8.33 -1.47
N GLN A 121 1.29 9.28 -0.57
CA GLN A 121 0.68 10.58 -0.58
C GLN A 121 1.77 11.65 -0.59
N PRO A 122 1.74 12.62 -1.52
CA PRO A 122 2.75 13.65 -1.58
C PRO A 122 2.73 14.52 -0.32
N ALA A 123 3.91 14.87 0.17
CA ALA A 123 4.06 15.93 1.15
C ALA A 123 3.75 17.29 0.49
N ALA A 124 3.24 18.24 1.27
CA ALA A 124 3.16 19.62 0.78
C ALA A 124 4.58 20.11 0.48
N SER A 125 4.86 20.37 -0.79
CA SER A 125 6.21 20.76 -1.22
C SER A 125 6.73 21.97 -0.45
N SER A 126 8.01 21.96 -0.12
CA SER A 126 8.72 23.06 0.50
C SER A 126 9.91 23.43 -0.41
N GLY A 127 9.73 24.45 -1.24
CA GLY A 127 10.69 24.78 -2.31
C GLY A 127 10.89 23.60 -3.25
N VAL A 128 12.13 23.12 -3.34
CA VAL A 128 12.52 21.97 -4.17
C VAL A 128 12.30 20.62 -3.48
N MET A 129 11.99 20.60 -2.19
CA MET A 129 11.73 19.38 -1.43
C MET A 129 10.30 18.87 -1.72
N GLY A 130 10.13 17.54 -1.83
CA GLY A 130 8.83 16.90 -2.07
C GLY A 130 8.35 16.98 -3.53
N ARG A 131 9.24 17.12 -4.50
CA ARG A 131 8.88 17.35 -5.91
C ARG A 131 9.56 16.44 -6.92
N ASP A 132 10.41 15.52 -6.49
CA ASP A 132 11.19 14.64 -7.36
C ASP A 132 11.63 13.39 -6.61
N ALA A 133 12.26 12.45 -7.30
CA ALA A 133 12.94 11.31 -6.70
C ALA A 133 14.05 11.79 -5.75
N GLN A 134 13.80 11.71 -4.46
CA GLN A 134 14.69 12.18 -3.41
C GLN A 134 15.11 11.02 -2.52
N LEU A 135 16.38 11.05 -2.10
CA LEU A 135 17.00 9.99 -1.33
C LEU A 135 17.75 10.56 -0.13
N VAL A 136 17.65 9.90 1.02
CA VAL A 136 18.53 10.11 2.16
C VAL A 136 19.01 8.78 2.70
N VAL A 137 20.33 8.64 2.87
CA VAL A 137 21.01 7.44 3.37
C VAL A 137 22.07 7.82 4.37
N GLU A 138 22.19 7.02 5.41
CA GLU A 138 23.42 6.97 6.20
C GLU A 138 23.73 5.53 6.62
N ALA A 139 24.99 5.15 6.54
CA ALA A 139 25.50 3.87 6.99
C ALA A 139 26.78 4.08 7.80
N ARG A 140 27.07 3.15 8.72
CA ARG A 140 28.29 3.16 9.50
C ARG A 140 29.15 1.96 9.15
N VAL A 141 30.24 2.21 8.41
CA VAL A 141 31.21 1.19 8.01
C VAL A 141 32.44 1.32 8.92
N GLY A 142 32.52 0.47 9.95
CA GLY A 142 33.49 0.63 11.01
C GLY A 142 33.30 1.96 11.78
N ASP A 143 34.29 2.82 11.76
CA ASP A 143 34.23 4.16 12.38
C ASP A 143 33.81 5.26 11.38
N GLU A 144 33.72 4.93 10.10
CA GLU A 144 33.38 5.90 9.05
C GLU A 144 31.90 5.96 8.77
N TRP A 145 31.43 7.16 8.36
CA TRP A 145 30.06 7.41 7.95
C TRP A 145 29.97 7.56 6.44
N LEU A 146 29.20 6.69 5.83
CA LEU A 146 28.77 6.79 4.45
C LEU A 146 27.38 7.46 4.43
N VAL A 147 27.31 8.66 3.86
CA VAL A 147 26.08 9.47 3.88
C VAL A 147 25.72 9.97 2.49
N THR A 148 24.47 10.34 2.29
CA THR A 148 24.06 11.08 1.10
C THR A 148 24.63 12.49 1.11
N ASP A 149 25.37 12.79 0.06
CA ASP A 149 26.02 14.07 -0.25
C ASP A 149 26.32 14.17 -1.76
N GLY A 150 27.01 15.22 -2.19
CA GLY A 150 27.39 15.44 -3.59
C GLY A 150 28.38 14.44 -4.18
N ARG A 151 28.88 13.47 -3.40
CA ARG A 151 29.73 12.37 -3.90
C ARG A 151 28.93 11.21 -4.49
N TRP A 152 27.61 11.18 -4.31
CA TRP A 152 26.74 10.23 -4.99
C TRP A 152 26.64 10.59 -6.46
N ARG A 153 26.60 9.57 -7.31
CA ARG A 153 26.26 9.71 -8.73
C ARG A 153 24.80 9.42 -8.93
N VAL A 154 24.17 10.12 -9.86
CA VAL A 154 22.74 9.94 -10.14
C VAL A 154 22.47 10.04 -11.64
N LEU A 155 21.56 9.20 -12.09
CA LEU A 155 20.99 9.24 -13.43
C LEU A 155 19.46 9.26 -13.34
N ARG A 156 18.81 10.27 -13.91
CA ARG A 156 17.37 10.24 -14.17
C ARG A 156 17.11 9.25 -15.30
N SER A 157 16.47 8.14 -14.99
CA SER A 157 16.27 7.05 -15.94
C SER A 157 15.31 7.44 -17.06
N ARG A 158 15.67 7.12 -18.30
CA ARG A 158 14.79 7.20 -19.47
C ARG A 158 14.12 5.87 -19.80
N ALA A 159 14.55 4.80 -19.14
CA ALA A 159 14.04 3.46 -19.38
C ALA A 159 12.56 3.32 -19.00
N TRP A 160 12.13 3.99 -17.94
CA TRP A 160 10.73 4.00 -17.51
C TRP A 160 10.03 5.25 -18.03
N ARG A 161 8.93 5.04 -18.77
CA ARG A 161 8.06 6.13 -19.18
C ARG A 161 7.00 6.40 -18.13
N ALA A 162 6.54 7.66 -18.05
CA ALA A 162 5.41 8.01 -17.23
C ALA A 162 4.20 7.15 -17.62
N PRO A 163 3.53 6.50 -16.68
CA PRO A 163 2.22 5.95 -16.95
C PRO A 163 1.32 7.11 -17.37
N GLY A 164 0.53 6.94 -18.43
CA GLY A 164 -0.51 7.92 -18.77
C GLY A 164 -1.40 8.18 -17.53
N ALA A 165 -2.04 9.36 -17.48
CA ALA A 165 -2.92 9.71 -16.38
C ALA A 165 -3.90 8.55 -16.08
N GLY A 166 -3.67 7.85 -14.97
CA GLY A 166 -4.51 6.75 -14.49
C GLY A 166 -5.88 7.26 -14.06
N GLN A 167 -6.85 6.39 -14.01
CA GLN A 167 -8.12 6.71 -13.34
C GLN A 167 -7.90 6.69 -11.81
N SER A 168 -8.67 7.48 -11.10
CA SER A 168 -8.49 7.75 -9.66
C SER A 168 -8.52 6.54 -8.73
N LEU A 169 -8.93 5.37 -9.19
CA LEU A 169 -9.00 4.15 -8.38
C LEU A 169 -7.97 3.08 -8.80
N ASP A 170 -7.16 3.35 -9.82
CA ASP A 170 -6.10 2.40 -10.22
C ASP A 170 -4.95 2.48 -9.21
N ALA A 171 -4.68 1.38 -8.56
CA ALA A 171 -3.72 1.33 -7.47
C ALA A 171 -2.28 1.29 -7.95
N VAL A 172 -2.03 0.52 -8.99
CA VAL A 172 -0.68 0.21 -9.46
C VAL A 172 -0.39 1.03 -10.70
N PRO A 173 0.65 1.86 -10.71
CA PRO A 173 1.11 2.50 -11.92
C PRO A 173 1.45 1.45 -12.97
N VAL A 174 0.95 1.66 -14.20
CA VAL A 174 1.34 0.82 -15.34
C VAL A 174 2.84 0.96 -15.55
N GLU A 175 3.57 -0.14 -15.55
CA GLU A 175 5.00 -0.10 -15.75
C GLU A 175 5.35 -0.22 -17.24
N LEU A 176 5.91 0.85 -17.80
CA LEU A 176 6.38 0.90 -19.19
C LEU A 176 7.90 0.97 -19.20
N LEU A 177 8.57 -0.17 -19.39
CA LEU A 177 10.02 -0.29 -19.36
C LEU A 177 10.61 -0.55 -20.75
N ASP A 178 11.45 0.35 -21.21
CA ASP A 178 12.33 0.13 -22.37
C ASP A 178 13.72 -0.31 -21.87
N ALA A 179 13.99 -1.61 -21.93
CA ALA A 179 15.24 -2.14 -21.42
C ALA A 179 16.48 -1.75 -22.25
N ARG A 180 16.30 -1.21 -23.44
CA ARG A 180 17.41 -0.69 -24.26
C ARG A 180 18.05 0.55 -23.65
N GLU A 181 17.28 1.29 -22.82
CA GLU A 181 17.70 2.49 -22.10
C GLU A 181 18.20 2.18 -20.66
N LEU A 182 18.28 0.89 -20.30
CA LEU A 182 18.69 0.43 -18.96
C LEU A 182 19.86 -0.54 -19.05
N ASP A 183 21.03 -0.13 -18.59
CA ASP A 183 22.12 -1.07 -18.37
C ASP A 183 21.93 -1.77 -17.01
N PRO A 184 21.67 -3.09 -16.98
CA PRO A 184 21.44 -3.80 -15.72
C PRO A 184 22.66 -3.87 -14.82
N ALA A 185 23.87 -3.68 -15.37
CA ALA A 185 25.11 -3.67 -14.59
C ALA A 185 25.26 -2.42 -13.71
N TRP A 186 24.34 -1.45 -13.80
CA TRP A 186 24.42 -0.24 -12.99
C TRP A 186 24.45 -0.49 -11.47
N VAL A 187 24.03 -1.66 -11.01
CA VAL A 187 24.07 -2.09 -9.60
C VAL A 187 25.41 -2.74 -9.22
N GLU A 188 26.29 -3.00 -10.19
CA GLU A 188 27.58 -3.67 -10.00
C GLU A 188 28.70 -2.67 -9.72
N THR A 189 29.75 -3.14 -9.05
CA THR A 189 30.88 -2.30 -8.64
C THR A 189 31.69 -1.80 -9.83
N GLU A 190 31.85 -2.63 -10.86
CA GLU A 190 32.66 -2.38 -12.05
C GLU A 190 31.98 -1.48 -13.10
N PHE A 191 30.71 -1.11 -12.88
CA PHE A 191 29.99 -0.23 -13.79
C PHE A 191 30.62 1.16 -13.85
N ASP A 192 30.83 1.66 -15.07
CA ASP A 192 31.34 3.02 -15.30
C ASP A 192 30.20 4.06 -15.22
N ASP A 193 30.14 4.78 -14.10
CA ASP A 193 29.20 5.87 -13.86
C ASP A 193 29.78 7.26 -14.13
N SER A 194 30.90 7.35 -14.86
CA SER A 194 31.58 8.62 -15.15
C SER A 194 30.72 9.62 -15.94
N SER A 195 29.80 9.12 -16.72
CA SER A 195 28.82 9.93 -17.47
C SER A 195 27.63 10.43 -16.61
N TRP A 196 27.45 9.90 -15.39
CA TRP A 196 26.39 10.32 -14.49
C TRP A 196 26.76 11.62 -13.79
N VAL A 197 25.74 12.42 -13.46
CA VAL A 197 25.96 13.68 -12.74
C VAL A 197 26.14 13.44 -11.24
N ALA A 198 26.75 14.39 -10.56
CA ALA A 198 26.75 14.38 -9.10
C ALA A 198 25.32 14.65 -8.58
N ALA A 199 24.91 13.93 -7.54
CA ALA A 199 23.64 14.17 -6.92
C ALA A 199 23.60 15.58 -6.30
N THR A 200 22.51 16.29 -6.53
CA THR A 200 22.30 17.62 -5.98
C THR A 200 21.88 17.49 -4.51
N VAL A 201 22.66 18.10 -3.62
CA VAL A 201 22.28 18.27 -2.22
C VAL A 201 21.20 19.32 -2.14
N LEU A 202 20.02 18.92 -1.66
CA LEU A 202 18.87 19.81 -1.58
C LEU A 202 19.05 20.85 -0.46
N LYS A 203 18.31 21.94 -0.57
CA LYS A 203 18.23 22.97 0.46
C LYS A 203 16.81 23.08 0.97
N ALA A 204 16.63 23.11 2.28
CA ALA A 204 15.33 23.38 2.87
C ALA A 204 14.91 24.82 2.59
N SER A 205 13.67 25.03 2.21
CA SER A 205 13.23 26.28 1.58
C SER A 205 12.87 27.42 2.52
N HIS A 206 12.77 27.19 3.83
CA HIS A 206 12.17 28.19 4.71
C HIS A 206 12.96 29.50 4.85
N ASP A 207 14.28 29.45 4.68
CA ASP A 207 15.14 30.62 4.74
C ASP A 207 15.97 30.80 3.44
N GLY A 208 15.44 30.36 2.33
CA GLY A 208 15.96 30.60 0.98
C GLY A 208 17.35 30.07 0.72
N ALA A 209 18.37 30.53 1.31
CA ALA A 209 19.73 30.20 0.94
C ALA A 209 20.49 29.34 1.96
N LEU A 210 19.94 29.11 3.13
CA LEU A 210 20.75 28.66 4.29
C LEU A 210 20.29 27.35 4.93
N GLY A 211 19.13 26.79 4.52
CA GLY A 211 18.61 25.58 5.15
C GLY A 211 19.32 24.32 4.67
N GLU A 212 19.86 23.54 5.61
CA GLU A 212 20.36 22.19 5.33
C GLU A 212 19.18 21.21 5.17
N SER A 213 19.28 20.26 4.22
CA SER A 213 18.25 19.24 3.99
C SER A 213 18.44 17.96 4.83
N ARG A 214 19.13 18.06 5.96
CA ARG A 214 19.30 16.93 6.89
C ARG A 214 18.01 16.74 7.71
N PRO A 215 17.42 15.53 7.76
CA PRO A 215 16.29 15.30 8.66
C PRO A 215 16.63 15.56 10.15
N PRO A 216 15.69 16.11 10.94
CA PRO A 216 14.34 16.51 10.58
C PRO A 216 14.29 17.81 9.78
N VAL A 217 13.55 17.82 8.70
CA VAL A 217 13.41 18.98 7.80
C VAL A 217 12.04 18.92 7.09
N ASP A 218 11.43 20.08 6.86
CA ASP A 218 10.22 20.15 6.04
C ASP A 218 10.49 19.72 4.60
N PRO A 219 9.53 19.06 3.95
CA PRO A 219 8.15 18.80 4.38
C PRO A 219 7.98 17.51 5.20
N TYR A 220 9.03 16.71 5.40
CA TYR A 220 8.95 15.37 5.98
C TYR A 220 9.01 15.34 7.51
N GLY A 221 9.52 16.40 8.14
CA GLY A 221 9.68 16.49 9.58
C GLY A 221 10.66 15.45 10.15
N ALA A 222 10.38 14.97 11.35
CA ALA A 222 11.14 13.88 11.97
C ALA A 222 10.63 12.54 11.44
N MET A 223 11.45 11.84 10.67
CA MET A 223 11.14 10.51 10.17
C MET A 223 11.13 9.48 11.31
N LEU A 224 10.24 8.49 11.19
CA LEU A 224 10.08 7.42 12.17
C LEU A 224 10.66 6.10 11.62
N PRO A 225 11.25 5.25 12.47
CA PRO A 225 11.71 3.94 12.02
C PRO A 225 10.52 3.07 11.57
N ARG A 226 10.77 2.15 10.63
CA ARG A 226 9.84 1.07 10.33
C ARG A 226 9.50 0.31 11.60
N ASP A 227 8.24 0.17 11.89
CA ASP A 227 7.72 -0.52 13.08
C ASP A 227 7.07 -1.87 12.77
N ILE A 228 7.11 -2.29 11.51
CA ILE A 228 6.63 -3.61 11.04
C ILE A 228 7.77 -4.45 10.50
N GLY A 229 7.54 -5.76 10.34
CA GLY A 229 8.49 -6.70 9.73
C GLY A 229 8.79 -6.37 8.27
N MET A 230 9.95 -6.81 7.79
CA MET A 230 10.27 -6.76 6.36
C MET A 230 9.31 -7.67 5.60
N LEU A 231 8.83 -7.19 4.45
CA LEU A 231 8.01 -7.99 3.54
C LEU A 231 8.88 -9.02 2.83
N GLY A 232 8.27 -10.11 2.43
CA GLY A 232 8.93 -11.18 1.69
C GLY A 232 7.94 -12.27 1.30
N GLY A 233 8.45 -13.30 0.65
CA GLY A 233 7.64 -14.43 0.21
C GLY A 233 8.48 -15.41 -0.59
N THR A 234 7.81 -16.31 -1.28
CA THR A 234 8.45 -17.35 -2.10
C THR A 234 8.20 -17.08 -3.59
N ARG A 235 9.09 -17.59 -4.42
CA ARG A 235 8.88 -17.61 -5.87
C ARG A 235 7.80 -18.62 -6.22
N VAL A 236 6.77 -18.19 -6.95
CA VAL A 236 5.64 -19.01 -7.37
C VAL A 236 5.70 -19.23 -8.87
N VAL A 237 5.66 -20.52 -9.24
CA VAL A 237 5.58 -20.99 -10.62
C VAL A 237 4.13 -21.36 -10.93
N ALA A 238 3.67 -21.00 -12.12
CA ALA A 238 2.32 -21.32 -12.56
C ALA A 238 2.18 -22.82 -12.88
N PRO A 239 1.12 -23.50 -12.39
CA PRO A 239 0.89 -24.91 -12.69
C PRO A 239 0.40 -25.16 -14.12
N SER A 240 -0.07 -24.16 -14.83
CA SER A 240 -0.58 -24.34 -16.19
C SER A 240 -0.34 -23.12 -17.07
N MET A 241 -0.08 -23.39 -18.34
CA MET A 241 0.08 -22.39 -19.40
C MET A 241 -0.64 -22.83 -20.66
N THR A 242 -1.21 -21.85 -21.35
CA THR A 242 -1.80 -22.07 -22.67
C THR A 242 -1.32 -21.02 -23.68
N LEU A 243 -1.32 -21.39 -24.94
CA LEU A 243 -0.98 -20.52 -26.06
C LEU A 243 -2.14 -20.46 -27.04
N GLN A 244 -2.38 -19.28 -27.58
CA GLN A 244 -3.34 -19.02 -28.65
C GLN A 244 -2.66 -18.15 -29.72
N SER A 245 -3.11 -18.26 -30.94
CA SER A 245 -2.76 -17.33 -32.03
C SER A 245 -3.97 -16.51 -32.40
N ALA A 246 -3.76 -15.27 -32.80
CA ALA A 246 -4.80 -14.38 -33.28
C ALA A 246 -4.27 -13.52 -34.41
N PRO A 247 -5.11 -13.13 -35.41
CA PRO A 247 -4.73 -12.09 -36.37
C PRO A 247 -4.30 -10.82 -35.65
N ALA A 248 -3.29 -10.16 -36.16
CA ALA A 248 -2.85 -8.88 -35.61
C ALA A 248 -3.92 -7.80 -35.81
N VAL A 249 -4.40 -7.20 -34.72
CA VAL A 249 -5.31 -6.07 -34.77
C VAL A 249 -4.50 -4.80 -35.07
N PRO A 250 -4.85 -4.02 -36.11
CA PRO A 250 -4.19 -2.75 -36.39
C PRO A 250 -4.58 -1.68 -35.34
N ASP A 251 -3.77 -0.63 -35.26
CA ASP A 251 -4.06 0.59 -34.48
C ASP A 251 -4.43 0.32 -33.01
N LEU A 252 -3.67 -0.56 -32.38
CA LEU A 252 -3.82 -0.83 -30.95
C LEU A 252 -3.44 0.41 -30.13
N PRO A 253 -4.20 0.73 -29.05
CA PRO A 253 -3.86 1.82 -28.15
C PRO A 253 -2.48 1.61 -27.50
N ASP A 254 -1.93 2.63 -26.87
CA ASP A 254 -0.59 2.50 -26.24
C ASP A 254 -0.63 1.76 -24.91
N HIS A 255 -1.78 1.75 -24.22
CA HIS A 255 -1.96 1.12 -22.93
C HIS A 255 -1.90 -0.43 -23.02
N PRO A 256 -0.99 -1.14 -22.27
CA PRO A 256 -0.78 -2.58 -22.42
C PRO A 256 -2.03 -3.44 -22.24
N ALA A 257 -2.83 -3.15 -21.19
CA ALA A 257 -4.06 -3.91 -20.93
C ALA A 257 -5.09 -3.75 -22.07
N GLU A 258 -5.25 -2.52 -22.60
CA GLU A 258 -6.19 -2.26 -23.69
C GLU A 258 -5.78 -2.97 -24.98
N ARG A 259 -4.48 -3.00 -25.26
CA ARG A 259 -3.90 -3.75 -26.39
C ARG A 259 -4.25 -5.22 -26.28
N LEU A 260 -3.94 -5.81 -25.11
CA LEU A 260 -4.19 -7.23 -24.87
C LEU A 260 -5.68 -7.58 -24.90
N VAL A 261 -6.55 -6.78 -24.30
CA VAL A 261 -8.00 -7.02 -24.30
C VAL A 261 -8.56 -7.00 -25.73
N ARG A 262 -8.15 -6.04 -26.58
CA ARG A 262 -8.59 -5.99 -27.98
C ARG A 262 -8.10 -7.22 -28.74
N GLN A 263 -6.86 -7.62 -28.54
CA GLN A 263 -6.26 -8.75 -29.24
C GLN A 263 -6.83 -10.10 -28.80
N LEU A 264 -7.16 -10.24 -27.50
CA LEU A 264 -7.75 -11.45 -26.93
C LEU A 264 -9.15 -11.78 -27.51
N ARG A 265 -9.90 -10.76 -27.97
CA ARG A 265 -11.21 -10.96 -28.62
C ARG A 265 -11.14 -11.73 -29.92
N GLU A 266 -10.01 -11.66 -30.60
CA GLU A 266 -9.74 -12.32 -31.88
C GLU A 266 -9.00 -13.65 -31.72
N ALA A 267 -8.77 -14.10 -30.44
CA ALA A 267 -7.96 -15.26 -30.17
C ALA A 267 -8.65 -16.57 -30.56
N GLY A 268 -7.90 -17.45 -31.22
CA GLY A 268 -8.32 -18.79 -31.59
C GLY A 268 -8.27 -19.81 -30.47
N ASP A 269 -8.21 -21.09 -30.80
CA ASP A 269 -8.21 -22.19 -29.86
C ASP A 269 -6.96 -22.21 -28.96
N LYS A 270 -7.16 -22.63 -27.72
CA LYS A 270 -6.10 -22.78 -26.71
C LYS A 270 -5.38 -24.12 -26.87
N ARG A 271 -4.04 -24.10 -26.83
CA ARG A 271 -3.23 -25.31 -26.67
C ARG A 271 -2.35 -25.22 -25.42
N THR A 272 -2.23 -26.30 -24.69
CA THR A 272 -1.34 -26.38 -23.52
C THR A 272 0.13 -26.31 -23.94
N VAL A 273 0.92 -25.55 -23.20
CA VAL A 273 2.37 -25.38 -23.42
C VAL A 273 3.12 -25.42 -22.09
N GLN A 274 4.45 -25.54 -22.18
CA GLN A 274 5.37 -25.54 -21.04
C GLN A 274 6.58 -24.65 -21.34
N LEU A 275 7.27 -24.22 -20.30
CA LEU A 275 8.55 -23.52 -20.40
C LEU A 275 9.73 -24.49 -20.52
N PRO A 276 10.81 -24.12 -21.20
CA PRO A 276 10.93 -22.92 -22.01
C PRO A 276 10.04 -23.00 -23.27
N LEU A 277 9.45 -21.85 -23.67
CA LEU A 277 8.55 -21.76 -24.80
C LEU A 277 9.17 -20.89 -25.89
N THR A 278 9.53 -21.50 -27.01
CA THR A 278 9.99 -20.76 -28.20
C THR A 278 8.84 -20.55 -29.18
N VAL A 279 8.67 -19.32 -29.61
CA VAL A 279 7.64 -18.87 -30.57
C VAL A 279 8.33 -18.20 -31.74
N ALA A 280 8.16 -18.75 -32.93
CA ALA A 280 8.48 -18.05 -34.18
C ALA A 280 7.41 -16.96 -34.40
N ARG A 281 7.83 -15.71 -34.58
CA ARG A 281 6.91 -14.58 -34.77
C ARG A 281 6.39 -14.59 -36.19
N ASP A 282 5.08 -14.56 -36.35
CA ASP A 282 4.39 -14.40 -37.62
C ASP A 282 4.26 -12.92 -37.97
N GLN A 283 4.24 -12.55 -39.28
CA GLN A 283 4.10 -11.17 -39.71
C GLN A 283 2.69 -10.61 -39.49
N ASP A 284 1.68 -11.49 -39.55
CA ASP A 284 0.26 -11.12 -39.59
C ASP A 284 -0.48 -11.60 -38.33
N ALA A 285 0.21 -12.30 -37.41
CA ALA A 285 -0.41 -12.86 -36.20
C ALA A 285 0.36 -12.52 -34.95
N VAL A 286 -0.37 -12.38 -33.86
CA VAL A 286 0.18 -12.30 -32.51
C VAL A 286 0.09 -13.66 -31.83
N THR A 287 1.03 -13.92 -30.91
CA THR A 287 0.93 -15.04 -29.99
C THR A 287 0.55 -14.53 -28.61
N LEU A 288 -0.49 -15.14 -28.04
CA LEU A 288 -1.00 -14.85 -26.70
C LEU A 288 -0.70 -16.05 -25.79
N VAL A 289 0.07 -15.80 -24.73
CA VAL A 289 0.38 -16.81 -23.70
C VAL A 289 -0.38 -16.48 -22.43
N THR A 290 -1.20 -17.42 -21.95
CA THR A 290 -1.88 -17.30 -20.66
C THR A 290 -1.16 -18.16 -19.64
N VAL A 291 -0.66 -17.53 -18.59
CA VAL A 291 0.02 -18.16 -17.45
C VAL A 291 -0.95 -18.15 -16.28
N ASN A 292 -1.39 -19.32 -15.81
CA ASN A 292 -2.42 -19.42 -14.77
C ASN A 292 -1.84 -20.03 -13.49
N PHE A 293 -1.82 -19.25 -12.42
CA PHE A 293 -1.34 -19.67 -11.10
C PHE A 293 -2.34 -20.49 -10.30
N GLY A 294 -3.58 -20.66 -10.81
CA GLY A 294 -4.63 -21.44 -10.16
C GLY A 294 -5.24 -20.79 -8.90
N ARG A 295 -4.58 -19.76 -8.37
CA ARG A 295 -4.99 -18.99 -7.18
C ARG A 295 -4.46 -17.57 -7.29
N ILE A 296 -4.96 -16.66 -6.46
CA ILE A 296 -4.37 -15.32 -6.32
C ILE A 296 -2.97 -15.45 -5.71
N VAL A 297 -2.03 -14.75 -6.34
CA VAL A 297 -0.67 -14.49 -5.86
C VAL A 297 -0.44 -12.99 -5.88
N ALA A 298 0.39 -12.48 -4.99
CA ALA A 298 0.70 -11.06 -4.91
C ALA A 298 2.19 -10.83 -4.68
N GLY A 299 2.82 -10.05 -5.53
CA GLY A 299 4.25 -9.81 -5.51
C GLY A 299 4.76 -9.19 -6.79
N HIS A 300 6.04 -9.39 -7.05
CA HIS A 300 6.72 -8.87 -8.22
C HIS A 300 6.69 -9.90 -9.36
N VAL A 301 6.11 -9.52 -10.50
CA VAL A 301 6.14 -10.34 -11.71
C VAL A 301 7.57 -10.36 -12.25
N GLU A 302 8.07 -11.53 -12.58
CA GLU A 302 9.39 -11.75 -13.18
C GLU A 302 9.25 -12.48 -14.52
N LEU A 303 10.00 -12.04 -15.53
CA LEU A 303 10.04 -12.61 -16.87
C LEU A 303 11.50 -12.77 -17.31
N GLU A 304 11.89 -13.97 -17.69
CA GLU A 304 13.15 -14.22 -18.39
C GLU A 304 12.86 -14.55 -19.86
N VAL A 305 13.48 -13.80 -20.77
CA VAL A 305 13.18 -13.93 -22.19
C VAL A 305 14.41 -13.73 -23.06
N ASP A 306 14.49 -14.51 -24.13
CA ASP A 306 15.39 -14.28 -25.26
C ASP A 306 14.56 -13.79 -26.44
N ALA A 307 14.87 -12.61 -26.93
CA ALA A 307 14.20 -12.01 -28.09
C ALA A 307 15.15 -11.05 -28.81
N PRO A 308 14.89 -10.71 -30.08
CA PRO A 308 15.58 -9.59 -30.72
C PRO A 308 15.36 -8.29 -29.95
N SER A 309 16.31 -7.37 -30.04
CA SER A 309 16.18 -6.04 -29.44
C SER A 309 14.96 -5.29 -30.00
N GLY A 310 14.23 -4.59 -29.14
CA GLY A 310 13.10 -3.75 -29.52
C GLY A 310 11.76 -4.50 -29.64
N VAL A 311 11.67 -5.76 -29.25
CA VAL A 311 10.40 -6.48 -29.19
C VAL A 311 9.61 -6.00 -27.96
N ARG A 312 8.42 -5.46 -28.19
CA ARG A 312 7.52 -5.01 -27.12
C ARG A 312 6.67 -6.19 -26.63
N LEU A 313 6.87 -6.59 -25.40
CA LEU A 313 6.07 -7.61 -24.73
C LEU A 313 5.09 -6.92 -23.79
N ASP A 314 3.80 -7.05 -24.04
CA ASP A 314 2.75 -6.49 -23.18
C ASP A 314 2.21 -7.59 -22.26
N MET A 315 2.06 -7.26 -20.99
CA MET A 315 1.51 -8.14 -19.95
C MET A 315 0.27 -7.50 -19.34
N PHE A 316 -0.78 -8.31 -19.15
CA PHE A 316 -1.99 -7.93 -18.45
C PHE A 316 -2.24 -8.89 -17.30
N TYR A 317 -2.53 -8.36 -16.12
CA TYR A 317 -2.69 -9.10 -14.88
C TYR A 317 -4.17 -9.17 -14.51
N GLN A 318 -4.68 -10.40 -14.30
CA GLN A 318 -6.09 -10.62 -14.03
C GLN A 318 -6.29 -11.49 -12.78
N GLU A 319 -7.25 -11.13 -11.95
CA GLU A 319 -7.59 -11.87 -10.72
C GLU A 319 -8.59 -13.01 -10.95
N SER A 320 -9.51 -12.89 -11.91
CA SER A 320 -10.53 -13.90 -12.20
C SER A 320 -10.03 -15.05 -13.05
N ALA A 321 -10.73 -16.20 -12.99
CA ALA A 321 -10.37 -17.38 -13.77
C ALA A 321 -10.95 -17.39 -15.19
N GLY A 322 -11.92 -16.54 -15.49
CA GLY A 322 -12.67 -16.52 -16.74
C GLY A 322 -12.32 -15.36 -17.64
N TYR A 323 -12.32 -15.62 -18.94
CA TYR A 323 -12.18 -14.60 -19.98
C TYR A 323 -13.32 -13.58 -19.95
N ASP A 324 -14.52 -14.01 -19.52
CA ASP A 324 -15.72 -13.18 -19.46
C ASP A 324 -15.59 -11.96 -18.54
N ALA A 325 -14.68 -11.99 -17.58
CA ALA A 325 -14.36 -10.82 -16.75
C ALA A 325 -13.64 -9.71 -17.51
N VAL A 326 -13.07 -10.01 -18.68
CA VAL A 326 -12.43 -9.05 -19.59
C VAL A 326 -13.44 -8.46 -20.60
N ALA A 327 -14.64 -9.04 -20.69
CA ALA A 327 -15.68 -8.65 -21.65
C ALA A 327 -16.47 -7.39 -21.24
N GLY A 328 -16.16 -6.79 -20.10
CA GLY A 328 -16.65 -5.45 -19.74
C GLY A 328 -16.15 -4.37 -20.72
N PRO A 329 -16.74 -3.16 -20.67
CA PRO A 329 -16.20 -2.05 -21.43
C PRO A 329 -14.71 -1.88 -21.15
N VAL A 330 -13.90 -1.66 -22.16
CA VAL A 330 -12.44 -1.48 -22.02
C VAL A 330 -12.10 -0.37 -21.03
N ASP A 331 -13.00 0.60 -20.89
CA ASP A 331 -12.87 1.75 -19.98
C ASP A 331 -13.05 1.39 -18.50
N SER A 332 -13.57 0.19 -18.19
CA SER A 332 -13.77 -0.31 -16.82
C SER A 332 -12.86 -1.49 -16.46
N ALA A 333 -12.00 -1.95 -17.38
CA ALA A 333 -11.05 -3.03 -17.10
C ALA A 333 -9.97 -2.55 -16.12
N PRO A 334 -9.61 -3.36 -15.10
CA PRO A 334 -8.46 -3.07 -14.24
C PRO A 334 -7.22 -2.86 -15.11
N ARG A 335 -6.49 -1.77 -14.86
CA ARG A 335 -5.32 -1.41 -15.68
C ARG A 335 -4.01 -2.04 -15.20
N SER A 336 -4.07 -3.03 -14.32
CA SER A 336 -2.90 -3.78 -13.84
C SER A 336 -2.18 -4.45 -15.00
N SER A 337 -1.11 -3.84 -15.46
CA SER A 337 -0.41 -4.27 -16.66
C SER A 337 1.02 -3.71 -16.71
N ALA A 338 1.84 -4.29 -17.57
CA ALA A 338 3.17 -3.79 -17.87
C ALA A 338 3.51 -3.96 -19.35
N SER A 339 4.43 -3.15 -19.83
CA SER A 339 5.06 -3.31 -21.13
C SER A 339 6.57 -3.35 -20.96
N TYR A 340 7.21 -4.35 -21.57
CA TYR A 340 8.65 -4.52 -21.56
C TYR A 340 9.17 -4.52 -23.00
N ILE A 341 10.05 -3.59 -23.34
CA ILE A 341 10.74 -3.58 -24.63
C ILE A 341 12.11 -4.22 -24.43
N THR A 342 12.37 -5.30 -25.14
CA THR A 342 13.57 -6.12 -24.99
C THR A 342 14.84 -5.39 -25.39
N ARG A 343 15.91 -5.57 -24.62
CA ARG A 343 17.27 -5.12 -24.96
C ARG A 343 17.89 -6.01 -26.04
N GLY A 344 17.60 -7.30 -26.00
CA GLY A 344 18.13 -8.35 -26.86
C GLY A 344 18.83 -9.43 -26.05
N PHE A 345 18.48 -10.66 -26.18
CA PHE A 345 18.95 -11.87 -25.53
C PHE A 345 19.32 -11.80 -24.04
N ALA A 346 18.93 -12.80 -23.28
CA ALA A 346 19.11 -12.89 -21.83
C ALA A 346 18.49 -11.72 -21.05
N ASP A 347 17.35 -11.24 -21.54
CA ASP A 347 16.60 -10.22 -20.84
C ASP A 347 15.93 -10.77 -19.56
N HIS A 348 16.03 -9.99 -18.48
CA HIS A 348 15.35 -10.25 -17.22
C HIS A 348 14.56 -9.01 -16.82
N TYR A 349 13.26 -9.18 -16.67
CA TYR A 349 12.34 -8.18 -16.16
C TYR A 349 11.89 -8.59 -14.75
N LYS A 350 11.87 -7.63 -13.83
CA LYS A 350 11.24 -7.75 -12.52
C LYS A 350 10.44 -6.50 -12.24
N ALA A 351 9.14 -6.64 -12.05
CA ALA A 351 8.26 -5.51 -11.75
C ALA A 351 8.74 -4.76 -10.51
N VAL A 352 8.74 -3.42 -10.59
CA VAL A 352 9.11 -2.58 -9.44
C VAL A 352 8.00 -2.55 -8.41
N ASP A 353 6.74 -2.46 -8.84
CA ASP A 353 5.58 -2.41 -7.97
C ASP A 353 4.96 -3.80 -7.78
N ILE A 354 4.26 -4.00 -6.65
CA ILE A 354 3.56 -5.24 -6.32
C ILE A 354 2.31 -5.35 -7.20
N ASN A 355 2.09 -6.53 -7.78
CA ASN A 355 0.89 -6.86 -8.53
C ASN A 355 0.20 -8.08 -7.92
N GLY A 356 -1.11 -8.00 -7.73
CA GLY A 356 -1.96 -9.14 -7.38
C GLY A 356 -2.64 -9.70 -8.62
N LEU A 357 -2.58 -11.01 -8.79
CA LEU A 357 -3.08 -11.64 -10.01
C LEU A 357 -3.34 -13.14 -9.79
N ARG A 358 -4.18 -13.72 -10.62
CA ARG A 358 -4.31 -15.17 -10.81
C ARG A 358 -3.76 -15.61 -12.16
N GLN A 359 -3.82 -14.72 -13.15
CA GLN A 359 -3.35 -14.99 -14.51
C GLN A 359 -2.51 -13.83 -15.03
N ILE A 360 -1.50 -14.17 -15.81
CA ILE A 360 -0.76 -13.25 -16.68
C ILE A 360 -1.12 -13.59 -18.12
N PHE A 361 -1.60 -12.60 -18.87
CA PHE A 361 -1.67 -12.67 -20.31
C PHE A 361 -0.46 -11.95 -20.88
N LEU A 362 0.36 -12.69 -21.63
CA LEU A 362 1.55 -12.16 -22.30
C LEU A 362 1.31 -12.13 -23.80
N MET A 363 1.48 -10.97 -24.40
CA MET A 363 1.40 -10.78 -25.85
C MET A 363 2.78 -10.70 -26.47
N ILE A 364 3.05 -11.60 -27.41
CA ILE A 364 4.21 -11.57 -28.30
C ILE A 364 3.74 -10.97 -29.64
N PRO A 365 4.25 -9.80 -30.04
CA PRO A 365 3.73 -9.07 -31.21
C PRO A 365 4.14 -9.75 -32.53
N PRO A 366 3.47 -9.41 -33.65
CA PRO A 366 3.86 -9.86 -34.97
C PRO A 366 5.29 -9.39 -35.32
N GLY A 367 5.93 -10.06 -36.28
CA GLY A 367 7.26 -9.66 -36.74
C GLY A 367 8.15 -10.83 -37.17
N GLY A 368 9.43 -10.56 -37.36
CA GLY A 368 10.43 -11.57 -37.67
C GLY A 368 11.20 -12.05 -36.44
N GLY A 369 11.85 -13.20 -36.60
CA GLY A 369 12.66 -13.82 -35.53
C GLY A 369 11.86 -14.62 -34.52
N GLU A 370 12.54 -15.09 -33.50
CA GLU A 370 11.96 -15.92 -32.44
C GLU A 370 11.97 -15.20 -31.10
N VAL A 371 11.00 -15.54 -30.25
CA VAL A 371 10.95 -15.18 -28.83
C VAL A 371 10.92 -16.46 -28.01
N THR A 372 11.87 -16.62 -27.10
CA THR A 372 11.88 -17.72 -26.16
C THR A 372 11.59 -17.20 -24.76
N VAL A 373 10.42 -17.50 -24.24
CA VAL A 373 10.09 -17.30 -22.82
C VAL A 373 10.74 -18.42 -22.05
N ARG A 374 11.79 -18.09 -21.27
CA ARG A 374 12.52 -19.06 -20.45
C ARG A 374 11.81 -19.31 -19.14
N ASP A 375 11.31 -18.23 -18.53
CA ASP A 375 10.63 -18.26 -17.26
C ASP A 375 9.64 -17.10 -17.13
N ILE A 376 8.53 -17.34 -16.41
CA ILE A 376 7.57 -16.33 -16.01
C ILE A 376 6.95 -16.72 -14.67
N THR A 377 7.17 -15.89 -13.66
CA THR A 377 6.84 -16.21 -12.26
C THR A 377 6.39 -14.99 -11.49
N VAL A 378 5.98 -15.18 -10.25
CA VAL A 378 5.73 -14.13 -9.27
C VAL A 378 6.57 -14.40 -8.03
N SER A 379 7.44 -13.47 -7.68
CA SER A 379 8.06 -13.44 -6.36
C SER A 379 7.07 -12.83 -5.38
N GLU A 380 6.39 -13.66 -4.58
CA GLU A 380 5.43 -13.18 -3.58
C GLU A 380 6.11 -12.18 -2.64
N TYR A 381 5.40 -11.12 -2.29
CA TYR A 381 5.93 -10.05 -1.45
C TYR A 381 4.83 -9.51 -0.54
N HIS A 382 4.69 -10.13 0.63
CA HIS A 382 3.65 -9.82 1.61
C HIS A 382 4.24 -9.84 3.03
N TYR A 383 3.43 -9.43 4.01
CA TYR A 383 3.81 -9.47 5.42
C TYR A 383 4.03 -10.93 5.87
N PRO A 384 5.11 -11.21 6.62
CA PRO A 384 5.38 -12.57 7.11
C PRO A 384 4.36 -12.98 8.17
N PHE A 385 3.89 -14.23 8.08
CA PHE A 385 3.13 -14.89 9.13
C PHE A 385 4.08 -15.77 9.94
N ILE A 386 4.29 -15.43 11.20
CA ILE A 386 5.19 -16.11 12.14
C ILE A 386 4.32 -16.84 13.15
N GLY A 387 4.65 -18.10 13.49
CA GLY A 387 3.86 -18.88 14.42
C GLY A 387 2.39 -19.01 13.98
N GLU A 388 2.17 -19.32 12.71
CA GLU A 388 0.82 -19.41 12.14
C GLU A 388 -0.05 -20.38 12.91
N ALA A 389 -1.20 -19.90 13.39
CA ALA A 389 -2.16 -20.72 14.11
C ALA A 389 -2.71 -21.85 13.23
N ALA A 390 -2.85 -23.04 13.78
CA ALA A 390 -3.42 -24.18 13.11
C ALA A 390 -4.87 -24.42 13.57
N PHE A 391 -5.74 -24.76 12.64
CA PHE A 391 -7.11 -25.18 12.90
C PHE A 391 -7.42 -26.49 12.19
N THR A 392 -7.98 -27.44 12.93
CA THR A 392 -8.44 -28.70 12.40
C THR A 392 -9.78 -29.08 13.03
N SER A 393 -10.73 -29.47 12.23
CA SER A 393 -12.03 -29.97 12.67
C SER A 393 -12.40 -31.27 11.96
N SER A 394 -13.45 -31.95 12.44
CA SER A 394 -14.03 -33.12 11.76
C SER A 394 -14.74 -32.77 10.44
N ASP A 395 -15.04 -31.49 10.23
CA ASP A 395 -15.65 -31.00 9.00
C ASP A 395 -14.57 -30.50 8.02
N PRO A 396 -14.35 -31.19 6.89
CA PRO A 396 -13.33 -30.78 5.92
C PRO A 396 -13.67 -29.46 5.22
N GLU A 397 -14.92 -29.04 5.20
CA GLU A 397 -15.32 -27.76 4.61
C GLU A 397 -14.88 -26.59 5.49
N LEU A 398 -15.05 -26.70 6.82
CA LEU A 398 -14.53 -25.70 7.77
C LEU A 398 -13.01 -25.60 7.70
N ASN A 399 -12.30 -26.72 7.52
CA ASN A 399 -10.86 -26.72 7.35
C ASN A 399 -10.44 -25.97 6.08
N ARG A 400 -11.14 -26.19 4.95
CA ARG A 400 -10.90 -25.44 3.71
C ARG A 400 -11.20 -23.95 3.85
N LEU A 401 -12.31 -23.62 4.51
CA LEU A 401 -12.71 -22.22 4.76
C LEU A 401 -11.66 -21.48 5.60
N TYR A 402 -11.17 -22.12 6.66
CA TYR A 402 -10.10 -21.55 7.49
C TYR A 402 -8.84 -21.27 6.66
N GLN A 403 -8.37 -22.23 5.86
CA GLN A 403 -7.19 -22.07 5.00
C GLN A 403 -7.39 -20.96 3.96
N ALA A 404 -8.59 -20.85 3.38
CA ALA A 404 -8.93 -19.78 2.44
C ALA A 404 -8.88 -18.41 3.13
N GLY A 405 -9.42 -18.28 4.34
CA GLY A 405 -9.38 -17.05 5.13
C GLY A 405 -7.96 -16.60 5.46
N ILE A 406 -7.12 -17.52 5.94
CA ILE A 406 -5.69 -17.25 6.19
C ILE A 406 -4.97 -16.80 4.91
N ARG A 407 -5.18 -17.54 3.81
CA ARG A 407 -4.57 -17.17 2.51
C ARG A 407 -5.01 -15.79 2.04
N THR A 408 -6.31 -15.48 2.14
CA THR A 408 -6.86 -14.18 1.76
C THR A 408 -6.22 -13.06 2.58
N THR A 409 -6.14 -13.22 3.90
CA THR A 409 -5.51 -12.23 4.78
C THR A 409 -4.02 -12.05 4.44
N LYS A 410 -3.28 -13.13 4.16
CA LYS A 410 -1.88 -13.02 3.71
C LYS A 410 -1.74 -12.19 2.44
N MET A 411 -2.59 -12.44 1.44
CA MET A 411 -2.52 -11.72 0.15
C MET A 411 -2.90 -10.25 0.26
N ASN A 412 -3.60 -9.86 1.33
CA ASN A 412 -3.99 -8.48 1.63
C ASN A 412 -3.13 -7.84 2.75
N SER A 413 -2.07 -8.52 3.19
CA SER A 413 -1.15 -8.03 4.21
C SER A 413 0.17 -7.64 3.56
N PHE A 414 0.33 -6.36 3.28
CA PHE A 414 1.59 -5.78 2.80
C PHE A 414 2.24 -4.94 3.90
N ASP A 415 2.61 -3.71 3.60
CA ASP A 415 3.02 -2.69 4.56
C ASP A 415 1.82 -2.02 5.27
N ALA A 416 0.61 -2.36 4.86
CA ALA A 416 -0.67 -2.12 5.50
C ALA A 416 -1.63 -3.26 5.15
N PHE A 417 -2.76 -3.36 5.84
CA PHE A 417 -3.90 -4.16 5.36
C PHE A 417 -4.57 -3.43 4.20
N THR A 418 -4.82 -4.15 3.11
CA THR A 418 -5.46 -3.61 1.90
C THR A 418 -6.77 -4.31 1.62
N ASP A 419 -7.70 -3.65 0.94
CA ASP A 419 -8.98 -4.22 0.50
C ASP A 419 -8.80 -5.43 -0.40
N CYS A 420 -7.91 -5.32 -1.36
CA CYS A 420 -7.57 -6.37 -2.31
C CYS A 420 -6.09 -6.31 -2.69
N PRO A 421 -5.49 -7.43 -3.13
CA PRO A 421 -4.10 -7.44 -3.61
C PRO A 421 -3.99 -7.03 -5.08
N THR A 422 -5.11 -6.79 -5.77
CA THR A 422 -5.19 -6.64 -7.22
C THR A 422 -5.36 -5.19 -7.66
N ARG A 423 -6.60 -4.75 -7.98
CA ARG A 423 -6.81 -3.46 -8.65
C ARG A 423 -6.61 -2.22 -7.76
N GLU A 424 -7.01 -2.25 -6.48
CA GLU A 424 -6.98 -1.05 -5.63
C GLU A 424 -5.78 -0.99 -4.70
N GLN A 425 -5.45 -2.08 -4.02
CA GLN A 425 -4.36 -2.19 -3.03
C GLN A 425 -4.37 -1.05 -2.00
N ARG A 426 -5.54 -0.56 -1.64
CA ARG A 426 -5.72 0.58 -0.74
C ARG A 426 -5.84 0.14 0.70
N ALA A 427 -5.24 0.92 1.59
CA ALA A 427 -5.40 0.74 3.03
C ALA A 427 -6.67 1.44 3.51
N TRP A 428 -7.83 0.94 3.13
CA TRP A 428 -9.11 1.43 3.59
C TRP A 428 -9.28 1.19 5.09
N VAL A 429 -9.70 2.23 5.82
CA VAL A 429 -9.74 2.16 7.29
C VAL A 429 -10.82 1.20 7.80
N GLY A 430 -11.92 1.01 7.05
CA GLY A 430 -12.98 0.05 7.38
C GLY A 430 -12.55 -1.39 7.15
N ASP A 431 -12.00 -1.68 5.97
CA ASP A 431 -11.55 -3.03 5.58
C ASP A 431 -10.47 -3.57 6.53
N GLY A 432 -9.59 -2.70 6.99
CA GLY A 432 -8.48 -3.07 7.86
C GLY A 432 -8.90 -3.79 9.13
N VAL A 433 -10.11 -3.56 9.68
CA VAL A 433 -10.55 -4.22 10.92
C VAL A 433 -10.79 -5.71 10.72
N VAL A 434 -11.32 -6.12 9.56
CA VAL A 434 -11.57 -7.53 9.25
C VAL A 434 -10.25 -8.29 9.15
N HIS A 435 -9.29 -7.74 8.42
CA HIS A 435 -7.95 -8.31 8.31
C HIS A 435 -7.24 -8.34 9.67
N GLN A 436 -7.36 -7.27 10.47
CA GLN A 436 -6.80 -7.22 11.82
C GLN A 436 -7.33 -8.34 12.70
N MET A 437 -8.64 -8.58 12.70
CA MET A 437 -9.26 -9.63 13.53
C MET A 437 -8.72 -11.02 13.19
N VAL A 438 -8.57 -11.34 11.90
CA VAL A 438 -7.96 -12.60 11.46
C VAL A 438 -6.48 -12.64 11.81
N HIS A 439 -5.76 -11.55 11.55
CA HIS A 439 -4.32 -11.46 11.80
C HIS A 439 -3.96 -11.64 13.29
N LEU A 440 -4.72 -11.04 14.19
CA LEU A 440 -4.49 -11.12 15.65
C LEU A 440 -4.60 -12.55 16.19
N VAL A 441 -5.38 -13.41 15.54
CA VAL A 441 -5.53 -14.82 15.96
C VAL A 441 -4.67 -15.79 15.13
N ALA A 442 -4.21 -15.38 13.98
CA ALA A 442 -3.51 -16.26 13.03
C ALA A 442 -2.00 -16.02 12.97
N ASN A 443 -1.50 -14.90 13.49
CA ASN A 443 -0.09 -14.52 13.43
C ASN A 443 0.41 -14.09 14.81
N GLU A 444 1.57 -14.55 15.22
CA GLU A 444 2.20 -14.13 16.49
C GLU A 444 2.83 -12.73 16.38
N ASP A 445 3.12 -12.24 15.18
CA ASP A 445 3.65 -10.90 14.97
C ASP A 445 2.52 -9.88 14.75
N TRP A 446 2.12 -9.20 15.81
CA TRP A 446 1.02 -8.22 15.79
C TRP A 446 1.44 -6.81 15.37
N ARG A 447 2.68 -6.59 14.90
CA ARG A 447 3.15 -5.25 14.52
C ARG A 447 2.33 -4.65 13.38
N LEU A 448 1.91 -5.46 12.38
CA LEU A 448 1.05 -4.98 11.30
C LEU A 448 -0.34 -4.58 11.80
N ALA A 449 -0.91 -5.34 12.74
CA ALA A 449 -2.19 -4.99 13.37
C ALA A 449 -2.11 -3.67 14.16
N ARG A 450 -0.98 -3.42 14.85
CA ARG A 450 -0.71 -2.13 15.51
C ARG A 450 -0.50 -1.00 14.51
N ASN A 451 0.18 -1.28 13.41
CA ASN A 451 0.40 -0.30 12.34
C ASN A 451 -0.93 0.16 11.73
N TYR A 452 -1.87 -0.75 11.51
CA TYR A 452 -3.20 -0.43 10.99
C TYR A 452 -3.89 0.68 11.80
N VAL A 453 -4.02 0.51 13.11
CA VAL A 453 -4.68 1.52 13.96
C VAL A 453 -3.87 2.80 14.08
N THR A 454 -2.54 2.72 14.03
CA THR A 454 -1.65 3.89 14.09
C THR A 454 -1.71 4.72 12.81
N LEU A 455 -1.72 4.08 11.65
CA LEU A 455 -1.85 4.75 10.36
C LEU A 455 -3.22 5.42 10.21
N GLY A 456 -4.30 4.74 10.59
CA GLY A 456 -5.65 5.29 10.58
C GLY A 456 -5.86 6.48 11.52
N ALA A 457 -5.02 6.64 12.55
CA ALA A 457 -5.09 7.72 13.53
C ALA A 457 -4.62 9.08 12.97
N SER A 458 -5.16 9.52 11.85
CA SER A 458 -4.83 10.79 11.18
C SER A 458 -6.09 11.59 10.84
N PRO A 459 -6.84 12.06 11.86
CA PRO A 459 -8.11 12.71 11.65
C PRO A 459 -7.96 14.08 10.97
N ARG A 460 -8.97 14.43 10.18
CA ARG A 460 -9.18 15.80 9.68
C ARG A 460 -9.32 16.79 10.85
N PRO A 461 -9.24 18.10 10.59
CA PRO A 461 -9.45 19.12 11.63
C PRO A 461 -10.79 19.01 12.38
N ASP A 462 -11.86 18.55 11.72
CA ASP A 462 -13.18 18.31 12.31
C ASP A 462 -13.28 17.05 13.17
N GLY A 463 -12.30 16.16 13.09
CA GLY A 463 -12.21 14.94 13.88
C GLY A 463 -12.49 13.64 13.13
N MET A 464 -13.10 13.69 11.95
CA MET A 464 -13.39 12.51 11.12
C MET A 464 -12.12 11.92 10.52
N LEU A 465 -12.07 10.59 10.37
CA LEU A 465 -10.95 9.90 9.75
C LEU A 465 -11.04 9.94 8.22
N PRO A 466 -9.90 9.91 7.53
CA PRO A 466 -9.87 9.67 6.10
C PRO A 466 -10.38 8.26 5.76
N MET A 467 -10.84 8.07 4.51
CA MET A 467 -11.29 6.76 4.01
C MET A 467 -10.15 5.76 3.92
N THR A 468 -8.99 6.22 3.44
CA THR A 468 -7.79 5.41 3.23
C THR A 468 -6.58 6.05 3.89
N VAL A 469 -5.51 5.29 4.04
CA VAL A 469 -4.21 5.81 4.50
C VAL A 469 -3.25 5.88 3.32
N ALA A 470 -2.57 7.03 3.18
CA ALA A 470 -1.74 7.35 2.03
C ALA A 470 -2.54 7.29 0.71
N GLY A 471 -3.75 7.87 0.70
CA GLY A 471 -4.66 7.84 -0.44
C GLY A 471 -4.82 9.17 -1.15
N GLU A 472 -5.11 9.11 -2.45
CA GLU A 472 -5.33 10.32 -3.25
C GLU A 472 -6.65 11.03 -2.93
N ILE A 473 -7.64 10.29 -2.43
CA ILE A 473 -8.98 10.80 -2.15
C ILE A 473 -8.90 11.86 -1.05
N GLU A 474 -8.19 11.56 0.03
CA GLU A 474 -7.96 12.49 1.14
C GLU A 474 -7.11 13.68 0.72
N TYR A 475 -6.13 13.45 -0.12
CA TYR A 475 -5.27 14.51 -0.64
C TYR A 475 -6.06 15.58 -1.40
N ARG A 476 -7.12 15.18 -2.11
CA ARG A 476 -8.00 16.07 -2.86
C ARG A 476 -9.13 16.69 -2.03
N GLY A 477 -9.18 16.43 -0.72
CA GLY A 477 -10.24 16.92 0.16
C GLY A 477 -11.61 16.29 -0.13
N GLY A 478 -11.62 15.01 -0.51
CA GLY A 478 -12.82 14.24 -0.83
C GLY A 478 -13.69 13.89 0.36
N TYR A 479 -14.72 13.10 0.10
CA TYR A 479 -15.62 12.57 1.12
C TYR A 479 -14.90 11.61 2.06
N THR A 480 -15.49 11.40 3.24
CA THR A 480 -15.13 10.28 4.10
C THR A 480 -16.26 9.25 4.12
N ILE A 481 -15.98 8.12 4.76
CA ILE A 481 -16.97 7.07 5.03
C ILE A 481 -17.14 6.98 6.54
N PRO A 482 -18.17 7.64 7.12
CA PRO A 482 -18.33 7.73 8.57
C PRO A 482 -18.41 6.36 9.26
N ASP A 483 -19.18 5.43 8.72
CA ASP A 483 -19.31 4.07 9.28
C ASP A 483 -17.93 3.35 9.36
N TRP A 484 -17.01 3.61 8.46
CA TRP A 484 -15.67 3.03 8.50
C TRP A 484 -14.81 3.60 9.63
N ALA A 485 -14.99 4.85 9.98
CA ALA A 485 -14.33 5.40 11.16
C ALA A 485 -14.79 4.71 12.45
N LEU A 486 -16.05 4.28 12.52
CA LEU A 486 -16.55 3.46 13.64
C LEU A 486 -15.98 2.05 13.64
N HIS A 487 -15.73 1.45 12.48
CA HIS A 487 -15.01 0.18 12.37
C HIS A 487 -13.55 0.32 12.83
N TRP A 488 -12.88 1.41 12.52
CA TRP A 488 -11.54 1.67 13.01
C TRP A 488 -11.49 1.78 14.55
N ILE A 489 -12.50 2.39 15.19
CA ILE A 489 -12.61 2.42 16.66
C ILE A 489 -12.61 0.99 17.20
N HIS A 490 -13.38 0.10 16.60
CA HIS A 490 -13.37 -1.32 16.96
C HIS A 490 -11.98 -1.95 16.76
N GLY A 491 -11.25 -1.56 15.73
CA GLY A 491 -9.85 -1.97 15.53
C GLY A 491 -8.94 -1.52 16.68
N VAL A 492 -9.09 -0.28 17.17
CA VAL A 492 -8.35 0.21 18.35
C VAL A 492 -8.69 -0.60 19.60
N TRP A 493 -9.97 -0.90 19.80
CA TRP A 493 -10.43 -1.71 20.93
C TRP A 493 -9.92 -3.16 20.82
N ASN A 494 -9.92 -3.78 19.64
CA ASN A 494 -9.33 -5.10 19.43
C ASN A 494 -7.86 -5.12 19.82
N GLN A 495 -7.10 -4.11 19.39
CA GLN A 495 -5.68 -4.00 19.74
C GLN A 495 -5.48 -3.87 21.25
N PHE A 496 -6.26 -3.00 21.89
CA PHE A 496 -6.27 -2.85 23.36
C PHE A 496 -6.56 -4.18 24.07
N ARG A 497 -7.53 -4.96 23.60
CA ARG A 497 -7.94 -6.23 24.21
C ARG A 497 -6.90 -7.34 24.05
N HIS A 498 -6.12 -7.31 22.96
CA HIS A 498 -5.11 -8.33 22.67
C HIS A 498 -3.76 -8.06 23.35
N ASP A 499 -3.24 -6.84 23.23
CA ASP A 499 -1.88 -6.54 23.75
C ASP A 499 -1.84 -5.81 25.09
N GLY A 500 -2.90 -5.11 25.47
CA GLY A 500 -2.94 -4.32 26.71
C GLY A 500 -1.88 -3.22 26.78
N ASP A 501 -1.38 -2.72 25.65
CA ASP A 501 -0.37 -1.67 25.62
C ASP A 501 -0.97 -0.33 26.07
N ARG A 502 -0.64 0.05 27.31
CA ARG A 502 -1.13 1.29 27.91
C ARG A 502 -0.68 2.53 27.15
N SER A 503 0.54 2.53 26.64
CA SER A 503 1.11 3.69 25.92
C SER A 503 0.44 3.87 24.57
N ALA A 504 0.19 2.78 23.85
CA ALA A 504 -0.53 2.83 22.58
C ALA A 504 -1.98 3.30 22.78
N THR A 505 -2.68 2.76 23.78
CA THR A 505 -4.05 3.16 24.11
C THR A 505 -4.12 4.65 24.49
N LEU A 506 -3.18 5.16 25.30
CA LEU A 506 -3.10 6.59 25.66
C LEU A 506 -2.92 7.49 24.44
N ARG A 507 -2.14 7.07 23.44
CA ARG A 507 -1.95 7.86 22.21
C ARG A 507 -3.18 7.86 21.32
N LEU A 508 -3.90 6.74 21.24
CA LEU A 508 -5.03 6.57 20.32
C LEU A 508 -6.35 7.09 20.90
N LEU A 509 -6.54 7.03 22.20
CA LEU A 509 -7.80 7.39 22.84
C LEU A 509 -8.30 8.82 22.51
N PRO A 510 -7.45 9.87 22.45
CA PRO A 510 -7.90 11.21 22.04
C PRO A 510 -8.41 11.27 20.61
N VAL A 511 -7.88 10.42 19.71
CA VAL A 511 -8.35 10.34 18.32
C VAL A 511 -9.72 9.67 18.28
N VAL A 512 -9.90 8.56 19.02
CA VAL A 512 -11.20 7.88 19.15
C VAL A 512 -12.27 8.84 19.68
N GLU A 513 -11.93 9.63 20.71
CA GLU A 513 -12.87 10.62 21.28
C GLU A 513 -13.28 11.67 20.23
N ARG A 514 -12.32 12.20 19.45
CA ARG A 514 -12.62 13.16 18.39
C ARG A 514 -13.54 12.59 17.32
N VAL A 515 -13.31 11.34 16.91
CA VAL A 515 -14.19 10.65 15.96
C VAL A 515 -15.59 10.50 16.53
N LEU A 516 -15.74 10.05 17.78
CA LEU A 516 -17.06 9.87 18.40
C LEU A 516 -17.81 11.21 18.57
N ARG A 517 -17.09 12.28 18.90
CA ARG A 517 -17.68 13.64 19.02
C ARG A 517 -18.12 14.23 17.69
N TRP A 518 -17.53 13.81 16.57
CA TRP A 518 -17.96 14.24 15.25
C TRP A 518 -19.44 13.93 14.97
N TYR A 519 -19.98 12.88 15.60
CA TYR A 519 -21.38 12.48 15.43
C TYR A 519 -22.35 13.27 16.32
N GLU A 520 -21.88 13.98 17.35
CA GLU A 520 -22.76 14.69 18.32
C GLU A 520 -23.77 15.65 17.66
N PRO A 521 -23.42 16.46 16.62
CA PRO A 521 -24.35 17.34 15.96
C PRO A 521 -25.51 16.62 15.22
N TYR A 522 -25.40 15.34 14.99
CA TYR A 522 -26.37 14.53 14.25
C TYR A 522 -27.22 13.65 15.15
N ILE A 523 -27.11 13.84 16.48
CA ILE A 523 -27.96 13.15 17.44
C ILE A 523 -29.33 13.83 17.45
N ASP A 524 -30.38 13.05 17.20
CA ASP A 524 -31.75 13.54 17.26
C ASP A 524 -32.31 13.61 18.70
N ASP A 525 -33.57 14.02 18.85
CA ASP A 525 -34.25 14.12 20.15
C ASP A 525 -34.50 12.77 20.82
N ARG A 526 -34.33 11.67 20.08
CA ARG A 526 -34.44 10.27 20.55
C ARG A 526 -33.09 9.69 20.97
N GLY A 527 -31.98 10.40 20.72
CA GLY A 527 -30.61 9.95 21.00
C GLY A 527 -30.04 9.03 19.92
N THR A 528 -30.63 9.00 18.72
CA THR A 528 -30.14 8.22 17.57
C THR A 528 -29.53 9.15 16.53
N LEU A 529 -28.75 8.59 15.61
CA LEU A 529 -28.12 9.35 14.55
C LEU A 529 -29.05 9.50 13.35
N SER A 530 -29.19 10.73 12.85
CA SER A 530 -30.04 11.08 11.71
C SER A 530 -29.31 11.97 10.71
N ASP A 531 -29.57 11.70 9.42
CA ASP A 531 -29.15 12.53 8.28
C ASP A 531 -27.66 12.88 8.30
N LEU A 532 -26.82 11.86 8.52
CA LEU A 532 -25.38 12.06 8.49
C LEU A 532 -24.91 12.50 7.09
N PRO A 533 -24.07 13.53 7.04
CA PRO A 533 -23.44 13.93 5.79
C PRO A 533 -22.42 12.90 5.32
N GLU A 534 -21.87 13.12 4.14
CA GLU A 534 -20.82 12.33 3.52
C GLU A 534 -21.31 10.94 3.05
N TRP A 535 -20.38 10.05 2.74
CA TRP A 535 -20.73 8.79 2.12
C TRP A 535 -20.95 7.68 3.16
N ASN A 536 -22.19 7.44 3.55
CA ASN A 536 -22.58 6.32 4.41
C ASN A 536 -22.68 5.05 3.54
N LEU A 537 -21.55 4.39 3.34
CA LEU A 537 -21.40 3.30 2.36
C LEU A 537 -22.07 2.00 2.82
N ILE A 538 -21.91 1.66 4.08
CA ILE A 538 -22.32 0.36 4.66
C ILE A 538 -21.84 -0.80 3.75
N ASP A 539 -20.60 -0.69 3.30
CA ASP A 539 -19.84 -1.66 2.51
C ASP A 539 -20.60 -2.28 1.33
N TRP A 540 -21.09 -1.44 0.41
CA TRP A 540 -21.82 -1.85 -0.80
C TRP A 540 -23.08 -2.68 -0.52
N SER A 541 -23.60 -2.63 0.70
CA SER A 541 -24.83 -3.31 1.06
C SER A 541 -26.08 -2.57 0.57
N SER A 542 -27.22 -3.28 0.54
CA SER A 542 -28.52 -2.67 0.24
C SER A 542 -29.20 -2.10 1.49
N VAL A 543 -28.43 -1.76 2.52
CA VAL A 543 -28.94 -1.19 3.77
C VAL A 543 -29.20 0.31 3.59
N PHE A 544 -30.39 0.76 3.94
CA PHE A 544 -30.75 2.17 3.84
C PHE A 544 -30.32 2.93 5.11
N SER A 545 -29.71 4.09 4.93
CA SER A 545 -29.18 4.92 6.02
C SER A 545 -29.77 6.35 6.06
N SER A 546 -30.69 6.70 5.17
CA SER A 546 -31.35 8.01 5.14
C SER A 546 -32.27 8.23 6.35
N GLY A 547 -32.37 9.45 6.84
CA GLY A 547 -33.08 9.77 8.07
C GLY A 547 -32.37 9.19 9.30
N ARG A 548 -33.13 8.67 10.26
CA ARG A 548 -32.57 7.95 11.41
C ARG A 548 -32.11 6.57 10.98
N SER A 549 -30.83 6.26 11.14
CA SER A 549 -30.23 4.98 10.74
C SER A 549 -30.02 4.07 11.95
N SER A 550 -30.58 2.86 11.93
CA SER A 550 -30.34 1.87 12.98
C SER A 550 -28.88 1.40 12.96
N LEU A 551 -28.34 1.10 11.77
CA LEU A 551 -26.99 0.56 11.64
C LEU A 551 -25.93 1.54 12.14
N ILE A 552 -25.94 2.78 11.65
CA ILE A 552 -24.92 3.76 12.05
C ILE A 552 -25.06 4.11 13.53
N THR A 553 -26.30 4.21 14.05
CA THR A 553 -26.54 4.37 15.50
C THR A 553 -25.97 3.23 16.31
N GLY A 554 -26.15 1.97 15.86
CA GLY A 554 -25.63 0.78 16.52
C GLY A 554 -24.10 0.73 16.52
N LEU A 555 -23.47 1.03 15.38
CA LEU A 555 -22.00 1.12 15.26
C LEU A 555 -21.43 2.21 16.19
N TRP A 556 -22.04 3.39 16.21
CA TRP A 556 -21.66 4.48 17.09
C TRP A 556 -21.83 4.12 18.58
N ALA A 557 -22.94 3.52 18.94
CA ALA A 557 -23.18 3.03 20.31
C ALA A 557 -22.12 1.99 20.73
N ARG A 558 -21.75 1.06 19.85
CA ARG A 558 -20.63 0.15 20.09
C ARG A 558 -19.34 0.91 20.35
N GLY A 559 -18.99 1.87 19.51
CA GLY A 559 -17.77 2.69 19.66
C GLY A 559 -17.75 3.46 20.98
N LEU A 560 -18.88 3.98 21.45
CA LEU A 560 -19.02 4.65 22.75
C LEU A 560 -18.76 3.68 23.92
N ALA A 561 -19.29 2.46 23.86
CA ALA A 561 -19.07 1.43 24.87
C ALA A 561 -17.59 1.01 24.93
N GLU A 562 -16.98 0.77 23.78
CA GLU A 562 -15.55 0.42 23.62
C GLU A 562 -14.63 1.53 24.13
N TYR A 563 -14.94 2.78 23.79
CA TYR A 563 -14.23 3.94 24.30
C TYR A 563 -14.32 4.05 25.84
N ALA A 564 -15.54 3.88 26.40
CA ALA A 564 -15.74 3.96 27.84
C ALA A 564 -14.93 2.87 28.59
N GLU A 565 -14.82 1.66 28.04
CA GLU A 565 -13.98 0.59 28.59
C GLU A 565 -12.50 0.98 28.62
N MET A 566 -11.98 1.50 27.50
CA MET A 566 -10.58 1.95 27.38
C MET A 566 -10.30 3.14 28.31
N ALA A 567 -11.21 4.10 28.38
CA ALA A 567 -11.07 5.28 29.24
C ALA A 567 -11.05 4.91 30.72
N ASP A 568 -11.92 4.00 31.17
CA ASP A 568 -11.91 3.48 32.55
C ASP A 568 -10.59 2.76 32.88
N TRP A 569 -10.13 1.92 31.96
CA TRP A 569 -8.87 1.20 32.14
C TRP A 569 -7.68 2.16 32.30
N LEU A 570 -7.72 3.31 31.64
CA LEU A 570 -6.73 4.37 31.77
C LEU A 570 -6.94 5.25 33.01
N GLY A 571 -8.08 5.13 33.69
CA GLY A 571 -8.47 5.95 34.83
C GLY A 571 -9.11 7.29 34.48
N ASN A 572 -9.50 7.48 33.20
CA ASN A 572 -10.23 8.68 32.74
C ASN A 572 -11.74 8.53 32.93
N THR A 573 -12.18 8.65 34.20
CA THR A 573 -13.58 8.43 34.57
C THR A 573 -14.54 9.46 34.00
N ALA A 574 -14.10 10.70 33.77
CA ALA A 574 -14.95 11.76 33.19
C ALA A 574 -15.31 11.46 31.74
N SER A 575 -14.32 11.10 30.91
CA SER A 575 -14.55 10.71 29.52
C SER A 575 -15.36 9.42 29.41
N ALA A 576 -15.11 8.46 30.30
CA ALA A 576 -15.91 7.24 30.36
C ALA A 576 -17.38 7.52 30.70
N ALA A 577 -17.65 8.44 31.63
CA ALA A 577 -19.01 8.84 32.01
C ALA A 577 -19.72 9.57 30.84
N TRP A 578 -19.04 10.45 30.13
CA TRP A 578 -19.56 11.10 28.93
C TRP A 578 -20.01 10.06 27.88
N ALA A 579 -19.13 9.13 27.54
CA ALA A 579 -19.44 8.11 26.53
C ALA A 579 -20.59 7.20 26.96
N ARG A 580 -20.67 6.83 28.23
CA ARG A 580 -21.80 6.03 28.76
C ARG A 580 -23.12 6.78 28.72
N GLY A 581 -23.10 8.08 29.00
CA GLY A 581 -24.30 8.91 28.91
C GLY A 581 -24.91 8.92 27.48
N LEU A 582 -24.05 9.08 26.47
CA LEU A 582 -24.48 9.02 25.07
C LEU A 582 -24.87 7.59 24.66
N TRP A 583 -24.15 6.57 25.11
CA TRP A 583 -24.49 5.19 24.86
C TRP A 583 -25.88 4.82 25.42
N ASP A 584 -26.19 5.26 26.63
CA ASP A 584 -27.51 5.04 27.26
C ASP A 584 -28.63 5.69 26.44
N GLN A 585 -28.42 6.91 25.92
CA GLN A 585 -29.37 7.60 25.05
C GLN A 585 -29.57 6.81 23.75
N ALA A 586 -28.47 6.45 23.05
CA ALA A 586 -28.53 5.68 21.82
C ALA A 586 -29.28 4.34 21.99
N ARG A 587 -28.99 3.63 23.08
CA ARG A 587 -29.65 2.36 23.40
C ARG A 587 -31.16 2.51 23.60
N HIS A 588 -31.60 3.56 24.26
CA HIS A 588 -33.03 3.82 24.45
C HIS A 588 -33.72 4.19 23.12
N GLY A 589 -33.10 5.07 22.33
CA GLY A 589 -33.63 5.46 21.03
C GLY A 589 -33.63 4.34 20.00
N TYR A 590 -32.72 3.37 20.13
CA TYR A 590 -32.63 2.23 19.21
C TYR A 590 -33.89 1.35 19.23
N GLU A 591 -34.61 1.30 20.34
CA GLU A 591 -35.86 0.55 20.45
C GLU A 591 -36.97 1.09 19.52
N ASP A 592 -36.86 2.32 19.03
CA ASP A 592 -37.80 2.87 18.05
C ASP A 592 -37.74 2.14 16.70
N PHE A 593 -36.63 1.50 16.37
CA PHE A 593 -36.47 0.73 15.14
C PHE A 593 -37.16 -0.65 15.21
N TRP A 594 -37.60 -1.10 16.39
CA TRP A 594 -38.24 -2.40 16.55
C TRP A 594 -39.64 -2.40 15.95
N ASP A 595 -39.88 -3.24 14.94
CA ASP A 595 -41.21 -3.50 14.37
C ASP A 595 -41.80 -4.72 15.07
N ARG A 596 -42.86 -4.49 15.86
CA ARG A 596 -43.51 -5.54 16.67
C ARG A 596 -44.24 -6.57 15.81
N ASP A 597 -44.82 -6.13 14.69
CA ASP A 597 -45.63 -6.99 13.83
C ASP A 597 -44.76 -7.98 13.05
N ARG A 598 -43.56 -7.52 12.67
CA ARG A 598 -42.57 -8.32 11.95
C ARG A 598 -41.54 -8.98 12.85
N GLY A 599 -41.44 -8.59 14.12
CA GLY A 599 -40.49 -9.15 15.09
C GLY A 599 -39.01 -8.88 14.72
N SER A 600 -38.71 -7.75 14.10
CA SER A 600 -37.36 -7.39 13.68
C SER A 600 -37.13 -5.86 13.72
N TYR A 601 -35.89 -5.44 13.64
CA TYR A 601 -35.53 -4.04 13.53
C TYR A 601 -35.55 -3.58 12.06
N VAL A 602 -36.07 -2.38 11.80
CA VAL A 602 -36.01 -1.74 10.49
C VAL A 602 -34.65 -1.05 10.30
N ASP A 603 -34.21 -0.92 9.06
CA ASP A 603 -32.97 -0.26 8.74
C ASP A 603 -32.99 1.24 9.08
N HIS A 604 -34.11 1.91 8.83
CA HIS A 604 -34.21 3.35 9.02
C HIS A 604 -35.65 3.85 9.26
N ILE A 605 -35.71 5.06 9.80
CA ILE A 605 -36.95 5.80 10.03
C ILE A 605 -36.85 7.15 9.31
N VAL A 606 -37.79 7.47 8.44
CA VAL A 606 -37.85 8.73 7.67
C VAL A 606 -39.13 9.48 8.04
N ALA A 607 -38.99 10.77 8.36
CA ALA A 607 -40.13 11.62 8.77
C ALA A 607 -40.98 11.01 9.90
N GLY A 608 -40.36 10.31 10.82
CA GLY A 608 -41.03 9.63 11.96
C GLY A 608 -41.67 8.29 11.64
N GLU A 609 -41.63 7.84 10.39
CA GLU A 609 -42.22 6.56 9.95
C GLU A 609 -41.16 5.50 9.71
N ARG A 610 -41.36 4.28 10.26
CA ARG A 610 -40.53 3.12 9.99
C ARG A 610 -40.63 2.73 8.52
N GLN A 611 -39.51 2.63 7.86
CA GLN A 611 -39.43 2.17 6.47
C GLN A 611 -39.47 0.64 6.39
N PRO A 612 -39.93 0.05 5.29
CA PRO A 612 -40.15 -1.40 5.21
C PRO A 612 -38.86 -2.23 5.14
N ALA A 613 -37.73 -1.63 4.85
CA ALA A 613 -36.44 -2.31 4.73
C ALA A 613 -35.97 -2.87 6.08
N MET A 614 -35.54 -4.12 6.07
CA MET A 614 -35.00 -4.84 7.22
C MET A 614 -33.78 -5.64 6.79
N SER A 615 -32.65 -5.35 7.34
CA SER A 615 -31.41 -6.09 7.11
C SER A 615 -31.02 -6.92 8.33
N GLN A 616 -30.22 -7.96 8.10
CA GLN A 616 -29.59 -8.69 9.18
C GLN A 616 -28.66 -7.79 10.01
N ALA A 617 -28.07 -6.79 9.36
CA ALA A 617 -27.17 -5.83 9.99
C ALA A 617 -27.87 -5.02 11.09
N ALA A 618 -29.09 -4.49 10.82
CA ALA A 618 -29.88 -3.78 11.83
C ALA A 618 -30.20 -4.65 13.06
N GLY A 619 -30.46 -5.94 12.86
CA GLY A 619 -30.65 -6.89 13.96
C GLY A 619 -29.39 -7.21 14.74
N ALA A 620 -28.24 -7.31 14.07
CA ALA A 620 -26.95 -7.60 14.68
C ALA A 620 -26.45 -6.44 15.56
N ASP A 621 -26.68 -5.19 15.16
CA ASP A 621 -26.25 -4.01 15.90
C ASP A 621 -26.97 -3.82 17.24
N ARG A 622 -28.14 -4.43 17.43
CA ARG A 622 -28.79 -4.52 18.74
C ARG A 622 -27.88 -5.17 19.79
N VAL A 623 -27.02 -6.10 19.38
CA VAL A 623 -26.02 -6.72 20.27
C VAL A 623 -24.95 -5.70 20.70
N GLY A 624 -24.55 -4.79 19.80
CA GLY A 624 -23.61 -3.69 20.11
C GLY A 624 -24.19 -2.67 21.11
N THR A 625 -25.51 -2.53 21.21
CA THR A 625 -26.18 -1.71 22.23
C THR A 625 -26.42 -2.43 23.56
N GLY A 626 -25.93 -3.68 23.72
CA GLY A 626 -25.96 -4.43 24.99
C GLY A 626 -25.11 -3.76 26.08
N PRO A 627 -25.33 -4.09 27.39
CA PRO A 627 -24.57 -3.47 28.47
C PRO A 627 -23.06 -3.73 28.28
N PRO A 628 -22.21 -2.73 28.57
CA PRO A 628 -20.77 -2.92 28.53
C PRO A 628 -20.38 -4.08 29.45
N ARG A 629 -19.59 -5.03 28.93
CA ARG A 629 -19.10 -6.14 29.74
C ARG A 629 -18.25 -5.59 30.86
N SER A 630 -18.67 -5.71 32.11
CA SER A 630 -17.83 -5.39 33.27
C SER A 630 -16.58 -6.27 33.18
N LEU A 631 -15.42 -5.66 33.16
CA LEU A 631 -14.15 -6.36 33.40
C LEU A 631 -14.24 -7.02 34.78
N GLY A 632 -14.58 -8.31 34.82
CA GLY A 632 -14.36 -9.11 36.02
C GLY A 632 -12.88 -8.92 36.38
N ARG A 633 -12.63 -8.50 37.61
CA ARG A 633 -11.28 -8.35 38.17
C ARG A 633 -10.53 -9.68 37.97
N HIS A 634 -9.80 -9.82 36.84
CA HIS A 634 -8.81 -10.88 36.71
C HIS A 634 -7.70 -10.61 37.71
N ARG A 635 -7.82 -11.26 38.87
CA ARG A 635 -6.71 -11.38 39.79
C ARG A 635 -5.52 -11.92 39.02
N ARG A 636 -4.47 -11.10 38.94
CA ARG A 636 -3.15 -11.53 38.49
C ARG A 636 -2.75 -12.77 39.33
N ARG A 637 -2.70 -13.92 38.69
CA ARG A 637 -1.89 -15.02 39.17
C ARG A 637 -0.56 -14.90 38.47
N HIS A 638 0.44 -14.42 39.20
CA HIS A 638 1.83 -14.60 38.85
C HIS A 638 2.15 -16.11 38.94
N HIS A 639 2.64 -16.66 37.85
CA HIS A 639 3.61 -17.75 37.87
C HIS A 639 4.62 -17.50 36.78
#